data_e77599bfa87f0d79ad25d19464b3d473
#
_entry.id   e77599bfa87f0d79ad25d19464b3d473
#
_cell.length_a   1.000
_cell.length_b   1.000
_cell.length_c   1.000
_cell.angle_alpha   90.00
_cell.angle_beta   90.00
_cell.angle_gamma   90.00
#
_symmetry.space_group_name_H-M   'P 1'
#
loop_
_entity.id
_entity.type
_entity.pdbx_description
1 polymer ?
#
loop_
_entity_poly.entity_id
_entity_poly.type
_entity_poly.pdbx_seq_one_letter_code
_entity_poly.pdbx_strand_id
1 'polypeptide(L)'
;MIACRQNASARLLPQSCRCATGTGKTLISAFDYRRFCKVFFRFEARLLFVVHREEILKQSRSAFRAVLKDPNLGELFVGSFKPSSLEHLFISVQTLASQKLYDVLPEDYYDFIIVDEFHHAAAPTYQGLLNHFKPKILLGLTATPERMDGKNVLDYFNGRIASEIRLPEAIERKLLCPFQYFGVSDDVDLSNIRWTRGGYDKAELNNVFSLNRAVAEKRAGHIVNSLYRYVTDINTVRGLGFCVSVEHAEFMEEYFSSKGIPCMSLTGTSSDKERTEARQRLVSGEIRFIFVVDLYNEGVDIPEIDTILFLRPTESLTIFLQQLGRGLRLSEGKECLTVLDFIGQANKKYNFEEKFAALLSHSNHSMQYEVKKGFVSLPKGCYIQLEKKASEVILANIRRSFGDRAGLIARIETFTQDSGLPLSLKNFIGYYHLDPRSIYGKFSFSRLCADAGVLDDFIEPAEIILTKAFSKLVAVDSRRWIKFLTDILPRFSCELAASLSDFEKRMLQMFYITVFQEAADWRSHTTQANMQLLADSPIMMHELNELLSFNLERIDFIDQPVPLGFDCPLDLHCTYTRDQILIAMDYMTPKNVREGVKWLPDKQVDVFFITLNKADKDYSPTTMYNDYSINESLFHWQSQSTTSDTASTGQRYINHRQRGSKVVLFVREFKQDSIGAAPYTCLGTAVYVKHTGSKPMNITWHLDQPIPAKYLRKTNKLVVG
;
A
#
# COMPACT_ATOMS: atom_id res chain seq x y z
N MET A 1 17.69 2.73 -0.68
CA MET A 1 18.24 4.10 -0.52
C MET A 1 19.13 4.49 -1.71
N ILE A 2 18.60 4.34 -2.92
CA ILE A 2 19.30 4.75 -4.17
C ILE A 2 18.23 5.31 -5.11
N ALA A 3 17.83 6.54 -4.94
CA ALA A 3 17.07 7.24 -5.97
C ALA A 3 17.21 8.76 -5.78
N CYS A 4 18.43 9.27 -5.90
CA CYS A 4 18.70 10.67 -6.19
C CYS A 4 20.11 10.79 -6.77
N ARG A 5 20.30 10.31 -7.98
CA ARG A 5 21.39 10.73 -8.87
C ARG A 5 20.80 10.82 -10.26
N GLN A 6 20.46 12.05 -10.67
CA GLN A 6 20.68 12.53 -12.03
C GLN A 6 20.20 13.97 -12.18
N ASN A 7 21.10 14.78 -12.69
CA ASN A 7 20.96 16.11 -13.28
C ASN A 7 20.87 17.33 -12.34
N ALA A 8 21.96 18.06 -12.30
CA ALA A 8 22.14 19.38 -11.69
C ALA A 8 21.33 20.53 -12.35
N SER A 9 20.35 20.22 -13.19
CA SER A 9 19.46 21.18 -13.84
C SER A 9 17.96 20.91 -13.69
N ALA A 10 17.56 19.88 -12.94
CA ALA A 10 16.16 19.61 -12.66
C ALA A 10 15.73 20.29 -11.36
N ARG A 11 14.63 21.05 -11.37
CA ARG A 11 13.93 21.53 -10.20
C ARG A 11 13.74 20.36 -9.24
N LEU A 12 14.28 20.47 -8.01
CA LEU A 12 14.08 19.47 -6.97
C LEU A 12 12.57 19.37 -6.70
N LEU A 13 12.04 18.16 -6.81
CA LEU A 13 10.60 17.92 -6.73
C LEU A 13 10.21 17.55 -5.29
N PRO A 14 8.99 17.90 -4.86
CA PRO A 14 8.43 17.42 -3.61
C PRO A 14 8.47 15.89 -3.51
N GLN A 15 8.80 15.35 -2.34
CA GLN A 15 8.92 13.90 -2.11
C GLN A 15 8.11 13.48 -0.89
N SER A 16 7.39 12.37 -0.99
CA SER A 16 6.72 11.75 0.16
C SER A 16 7.44 10.47 0.59
N CYS A 17 7.49 10.22 1.89
CA CYS A 17 8.00 8.97 2.46
C CYS A 17 6.88 8.29 3.26
N ARG A 18 6.53 7.07 2.84
CA ARG A 18 5.55 6.22 3.50
C ARG A 18 6.26 5.13 4.27
N CYS A 19 6.21 5.20 5.60
CA CYS A 19 6.84 4.20 6.46
C CYS A 19 5.91 3.84 7.62
N ALA A 20 5.83 2.55 7.95
CA ALA A 20 5.08 2.07 9.09
C ALA A 20 5.50 2.80 10.39
N THR A 21 4.57 2.92 11.34
CA THR A 21 4.86 3.52 12.66
C THR A 21 5.96 2.71 13.34
N GLY A 22 6.92 3.39 13.97
CA GLY A 22 8.04 2.74 14.67
C GLY A 22 9.26 2.38 13.81
N THR A 23 9.24 2.60 12.49
CA THR A 23 10.36 2.25 11.57
C THR A 23 11.44 3.33 11.43
N GLY A 24 11.41 4.37 12.26
CA GLY A 24 12.46 5.41 12.28
C GLY A 24 12.29 6.52 11.24
N LYS A 25 11.06 6.91 10.89
CA LYS A 25 10.75 8.02 9.95
C LYS A 25 11.59 9.27 10.21
N THR A 26 11.65 9.69 11.47
CA THR A 26 12.43 10.87 11.89
C THR A 26 13.92 10.72 11.65
N LEU A 27 14.49 9.53 11.89
CA LEU A 27 15.92 9.26 11.61
C LEU A 27 16.19 9.30 10.10
N ILE A 28 15.30 8.70 9.29
CA ILE A 28 15.41 8.73 7.83
C ILE A 28 15.43 10.17 7.33
N SER A 29 14.52 11.02 7.82
CA SER A 29 14.46 12.43 7.43
C SER A 29 15.70 13.22 7.87
N ALA A 30 16.27 12.93 9.05
CA ALA A 30 17.49 13.55 9.53
C ALA A 30 18.72 13.17 8.67
N PHE A 31 18.82 11.89 8.26
CA PHE A 31 19.89 11.44 7.35
C PHE A 31 19.73 12.03 5.95
N ASP A 32 18.50 12.18 5.46
CA ASP A 32 18.23 12.79 4.16
C ASP A 32 18.59 14.29 4.16
N TYR A 33 18.19 15.01 5.21
CA TYR A 33 18.61 16.39 5.41
C TYR A 33 20.14 16.53 5.51
N ARG A 34 20.82 15.67 6.27
CA ARG A 34 22.29 15.63 6.34
C ARG A 34 22.93 15.43 4.97
N ARG A 35 22.34 14.55 4.16
CA ARG A 35 22.81 14.30 2.79
C ARG A 35 22.58 15.52 1.90
N PHE A 36 21.42 16.16 1.99
CA PHE A 36 21.10 17.38 1.27
C PHE A 36 22.10 18.51 1.57
N CYS A 37 22.37 18.77 2.85
CA CYS A 37 23.37 19.76 3.26
C CYS A 37 24.76 19.48 2.66
N LYS A 38 25.22 18.22 2.70
CA LYS A 38 26.53 17.85 2.14
C LYS A 38 26.64 18.05 0.65
N VAL A 39 25.56 17.82 -0.10
CA VAL A 39 25.58 17.86 -1.58
C VAL A 39 25.37 19.27 -2.09
N PHE A 40 24.52 20.08 -1.47
CA PHE A 40 24.04 21.33 -2.05
C PHE A 40 24.48 22.59 -1.29
N PHE A 41 24.65 22.54 0.04
CA PHE A 41 24.73 23.75 0.86
C PHE A 41 25.95 23.81 1.81
N ARG A 42 26.83 22.84 1.82
CA ARG A 42 27.96 22.81 2.75
C ARG A 42 27.57 23.10 4.22
N PHE A 43 26.37 22.61 4.65
CA PHE A 43 25.78 22.76 6.00
C PHE A 43 25.09 24.11 6.31
N GLU A 44 24.77 24.94 5.33
CA GLU A 44 24.06 26.21 5.52
C GLU A 44 22.58 26.18 5.10
N ALA A 45 22.01 25.01 4.82
CA ALA A 45 20.62 24.89 4.42
C ALA A 45 19.66 25.12 5.59
N ARG A 46 18.65 25.98 5.41
CA ARG A 46 17.63 26.26 6.43
C ARG A 46 16.58 25.17 6.46
N LEU A 47 16.27 24.70 7.69
CA LEU A 47 15.34 23.59 7.95
C LEU A 47 14.09 24.06 8.67
N LEU A 48 12.93 23.64 8.17
CA LEU A 48 11.66 23.71 8.91
C LEU A 48 11.13 22.29 9.14
N PHE A 49 10.95 21.91 10.42
CA PHE A 49 10.31 20.66 10.82
C PHE A 49 8.95 20.96 11.46
N VAL A 50 7.88 20.46 10.87
CA VAL A 50 6.50 20.76 11.28
C VAL A 50 5.78 19.49 11.73
N VAL A 51 5.15 19.53 12.90
CA VAL A 51 4.25 18.49 13.39
C VAL A 51 3.21 19.13 14.33
N HIS A 52 2.22 18.39 14.78
CA HIS A 52 1.15 18.98 15.60
C HIS A 52 1.35 18.84 17.12
N ARG A 53 2.35 18.05 17.60
CA ARG A 53 2.59 17.77 19.04
C ARG A 53 4.00 18.13 19.49
N GLU A 54 4.07 18.72 20.69
CA GLU A 54 5.32 19.18 21.31
C GLU A 54 6.29 18.02 21.60
N GLU A 55 5.79 16.88 22.10
CA GLU A 55 6.62 15.72 22.43
C GLU A 55 7.36 15.19 21.20
N ILE A 56 6.67 15.13 20.05
CA ILE A 56 7.27 14.69 18.78
C ILE A 56 8.33 15.70 18.33
N LEU A 57 8.10 17.01 18.50
CA LEU A 57 9.10 18.03 18.16
C LEU A 57 10.37 17.88 18.99
N LYS A 58 10.25 17.66 20.30
CA LYS A 58 11.41 17.45 21.20
C LYS A 58 12.19 16.20 20.80
N GLN A 59 11.52 15.09 20.52
CA GLN A 59 12.13 13.85 20.07
C GLN A 59 12.81 14.02 18.70
N SER A 60 12.14 14.68 17.75
CA SER A 60 12.68 14.91 16.41
C SER A 60 13.91 15.79 16.44
N ARG A 61 13.90 16.89 17.20
CA ARG A 61 15.08 17.73 17.37
C ARG A 61 16.26 16.95 17.95
N SER A 62 16.00 16.13 18.97
CA SER A 62 17.07 15.29 19.58
C SER A 62 17.64 14.30 18.57
N ALA A 63 16.81 13.67 17.75
CA ALA A 63 17.25 12.77 16.69
C ALA A 63 18.09 13.49 15.63
N PHE A 64 17.68 14.69 15.21
CA PHE A 64 18.43 15.51 14.26
C PHE A 64 19.80 15.90 14.82
N ARG A 65 19.87 16.36 16.06
CA ARG A 65 21.12 16.69 16.76
C ARG A 65 22.08 15.51 16.82
N ALA A 66 21.56 14.32 17.13
CA ALA A 66 22.35 13.08 17.15
C ALA A 66 22.89 12.70 15.76
N VAL A 67 22.04 12.75 14.71
CA VAL A 67 22.44 12.37 13.34
C VAL A 67 23.41 13.38 12.73
N LEU A 68 23.20 14.67 12.95
CA LEU A 68 24.10 15.71 12.42
C LEU A 68 25.35 15.90 13.27
N LYS A 69 25.36 15.35 14.49
CA LYS A 69 26.42 15.53 15.50
C LYS A 69 26.61 17.00 15.88
N ASP A 70 25.51 17.74 15.94
CA ASP A 70 25.46 19.14 16.37
C ASP A 70 24.44 19.29 17.51
N PRO A 71 24.89 19.47 18.76
CA PRO A 71 24.01 19.63 19.91
C PRO A 71 23.22 20.94 19.90
N ASN A 72 23.66 21.93 19.13
CA ASN A 72 23.02 23.26 19.06
C ASN A 72 22.01 23.38 17.89
N LEU A 73 21.96 22.38 16.99
CA LEU A 73 21.07 22.44 15.85
C LEU A 73 19.62 22.60 16.29
N GLY A 74 18.97 23.61 15.74
CA GLY A 74 17.52 23.80 15.75
C GLY A 74 16.92 24.21 17.08
N GLU A 75 15.95 25.10 16.99
CA GLU A 75 15.19 25.61 18.10
C GLU A 75 13.73 25.16 18.07
N LEU A 76 13.12 25.09 19.26
CA LEU A 76 11.69 24.75 19.41
C LEU A 76 10.86 26.02 19.39
N PHE A 77 9.74 25.96 18.64
CA PHE A 77 8.70 26.99 18.71
C PHE A 77 7.34 26.34 18.98
N VAL A 78 7.04 26.08 20.23
CA VAL A 78 5.79 25.43 20.67
C VAL A 78 5.60 25.71 22.18
N GLY A 79 4.38 25.93 22.60
CA GLY A 79 4.05 26.17 23.99
C GLY A 79 4.81 27.40 24.57
N SER A 80 5.60 27.17 25.61
CA SER A 80 6.43 28.19 26.24
C SER A 80 7.77 28.45 25.55
N PHE A 81 8.17 27.59 24.60
CA PHE A 81 9.43 27.72 23.91
C PHE A 81 9.35 28.77 22.80
N LYS A 82 10.25 29.78 22.89
CA LYS A 82 10.40 30.83 21.87
C LYS A 82 11.79 30.78 21.31
N PRO A 83 11.96 30.67 19.97
CA PRO A 83 13.28 30.57 19.34
C PRO A 83 13.98 31.94 19.32
N SER A 84 15.31 31.91 19.39
CA SER A 84 16.18 33.08 19.16
C SER A 84 16.53 33.22 17.67
N SER A 85 16.49 32.14 16.93
CA SER A 85 16.72 32.06 15.48
C SER A 85 15.65 31.25 14.79
N LEU A 86 15.27 31.65 13.56
CA LEU A 86 14.31 30.94 12.72
C LEU A 86 14.98 30.06 11.64
N GLU A 87 16.30 29.93 11.62
CA GLU A 87 17.01 29.23 10.54
C GLU A 87 16.77 27.73 10.53
N HIS A 88 16.82 27.09 11.71
CA HIS A 88 16.53 25.67 11.89
C HIS A 88 15.44 25.52 12.92
N LEU A 89 14.19 25.43 12.46
CA LEU A 89 13.04 25.55 13.31
C LEU A 89 12.26 24.24 13.41
N PHE A 90 11.97 23.83 14.66
CA PHE A 90 11.06 22.74 15.01
C PHE A 90 9.79 23.36 15.61
N ILE A 91 8.68 23.37 14.85
CA ILE A 91 7.49 24.14 15.17
C ILE A 91 6.23 23.30 15.10
N SER A 92 5.25 23.58 15.98
CA SER A 92 3.92 23.02 15.81
C SER A 92 3.14 23.75 14.71
N VAL A 93 2.31 23.01 13.96
CA VAL A 93 1.48 23.61 12.90
C VAL A 93 0.54 24.70 13.46
N GLN A 94 0.06 24.55 14.69
CA GLN A 94 -0.77 25.52 15.38
C GLN A 94 0.01 26.81 15.67
N THR A 95 1.25 26.69 16.16
CA THR A 95 2.13 27.83 16.41
C THR A 95 2.49 28.53 15.10
N LEU A 96 2.81 27.78 14.07
CA LEU A 96 3.13 28.33 12.73
C LEU A 96 1.95 29.15 12.18
N ALA A 97 0.73 28.64 12.32
CA ALA A 97 -0.48 29.34 11.89
C ALA A 97 -0.81 30.56 12.76
N SER A 98 -0.70 30.45 14.10
CA SER A 98 -1.01 31.54 15.04
C SER A 98 0.01 32.68 14.97
N GLN A 99 1.29 32.37 14.75
CA GLN A 99 2.35 33.35 14.59
C GLN A 99 2.45 33.91 13.17
N LYS A 100 1.64 33.39 12.24
CA LYS A 100 1.58 33.83 10.83
C LYS A 100 2.96 33.93 10.19
N LEU A 101 3.84 32.96 10.42
CA LEU A 101 5.23 33.02 9.91
C LEU A 101 5.29 33.09 8.38
N TYR A 102 4.26 32.63 7.69
CA TYR A 102 4.14 32.77 6.24
C TYR A 102 3.82 34.20 5.78
N ASP A 103 3.37 35.11 6.68
CA ASP A 103 3.18 36.53 6.35
C ASP A 103 4.47 37.36 6.55
N VAL A 104 5.45 36.81 7.28
CA VAL A 104 6.67 37.51 7.68
C VAL A 104 7.91 37.03 6.92
N LEU A 105 7.99 35.73 6.64
CA LEU A 105 9.13 35.10 5.98
C LEU A 105 8.90 34.99 4.47
N PRO A 106 9.93 35.19 3.62
CA PRO A 106 9.81 34.98 2.17
C PRO A 106 9.53 33.52 1.83
N GLU A 107 8.95 33.31 0.63
CA GLU A 107 8.52 31.99 0.17
C GLU A 107 9.64 30.96 0.04
N ASP A 108 10.87 31.41 -0.19
CA ASP A 108 12.09 30.61 -0.35
C ASP A 108 12.98 30.61 0.91
N TYR A 109 12.46 31.07 2.06
CA TYR A 109 13.26 31.17 3.29
C TYR A 109 13.82 29.81 3.74
N TYR A 110 13.03 28.74 3.67
CA TYR A 110 13.47 27.40 4.05
C TYR A 110 13.86 26.60 2.80
N ASP A 111 15.05 26.00 2.84
CA ASP A 111 15.54 25.12 1.77
C ASP A 111 14.97 23.72 1.86
N PHE A 112 14.73 23.23 3.09
CA PHE A 112 14.23 21.90 3.36
C PHE A 112 13.07 21.96 4.36
N ILE A 113 11.90 21.52 3.95
CA ILE A 113 10.71 21.46 4.82
C ILE A 113 10.33 20.01 5.03
N ILE A 114 10.16 19.61 6.29
CA ILE A 114 9.66 18.30 6.70
C ILE A 114 8.33 18.51 7.41
N VAL A 115 7.32 17.79 6.94
CA VAL A 115 6.01 17.74 7.60
C VAL A 115 5.77 16.30 8.04
N ASP A 116 5.76 16.08 9.35
CA ASP A 116 5.44 14.76 9.92
C ASP A 116 3.92 14.63 10.09
N GLU A 117 3.44 13.38 10.05
CA GLU A 117 2.02 13.01 9.97
C GLU A 117 1.30 13.76 8.83
N PHE A 118 1.91 13.73 7.64
CA PHE A 118 1.46 14.49 6.47
C PHE A 118 0.03 14.14 6.02
N HIS A 119 -0.56 13.05 6.51
CA HIS A 119 -1.97 12.73 6.28
C HIS A 119 -2.93 13.81 6.83
N HIS A 120 -2.47 14.74 7.68
CA HIS A 120 -3.21 15.92 8.11
C HIS A 120 -3.09 17.13 7.17
N ALA A 121 -2.31 17.04 6.10
CA ALA A 121 -1.97 18.19 5.23
C ALA A 121 -3.17 18.91 4.59
N ALA A 122 -4.31 18.24 4.40
CA ALA A 122 -5.51 18.87 3.87
C ALA A 122 -6.26 19.76 4.90
N ALA A 123 -5.88 19.73 6.20
CA ALA A 123 -6.47 20.61 7.18
C ALA A 123 -6.09 22.08 6.90
N PRO A 124 -7.01 23.04 7.17
CA PRO A 124 -6.77 24.47 6.87
C PRO A 124 -5.48 25.02 7.49
N THR A 125 -5.06 24.50 8.64
CA THR A 125 -3.84 24.90 9.34
C THR A 125 -2.56 24.58 8.57
N TYR A 126 -2.57 23.53 7.72
CA TYR A 126 -1.42 23.16 6.89
C TYR A 126 -1.42 23.87 5.54
N GLN A 127 -2.59 24.34 5.07
CA GLN A 127 -2.72 24.96 3.75
C GLN A 127 -1.92 26.26 3.64
N GLY A 128 -1.86 27.06 4.72
CA GLY A 128 -1.04 28.28 4.77
C GLY A 128 0.46 27.98 4.53
N LEU A 129 0.98 26.93 5.19
CA LEU A 129 2.35 26.45 5.00
C LEU A 129 2.62 26.01 3.56
N LEU A 130 1.77 25.11 3.04
CA LEU A 130 1.98 24.44 1.74
C LEU A 130 1.78 25.38 0.55
N ASN A 131 0.93 26.39 0.69
CA ASN A 131 0.68 27.37 -0.38
C ASN A 131 1.73 28.50 -0.40
N HIS A 132 2.31 28.84 0.76
CA HIS A 132 3.26 29.94 0.84
C HIS A 132 4.70 29.51 0.54
N PHE A 133 5.23 28.53 1.29
CA PHE A 133 6.64 28.17 1.17
C PHE A 133 6.95 27.31 -0.06
N LYS A 134 8.05 27.66 -0.75
CA LYS A 134 8.57 26.96 -1.92
C LYS A 134 9.98 26.43 -1.67
N PRO A 135 10.10 25.41 -0.81
CA PRO A 135 11.42 24.84 -0.47
C PRO A 135 12.03 24.12 -1.68
N LYS A 136 13.34 23.89 -1.63
CA LYS A 136 14.03 23.03 -2.60
C LYS A 136 13.61 21.56 -2.42
N ILE A 137 13.36 21.14 -1.15
CA ILE A 137 12.78 19.85 -0.84
C ILE A 137 11.62 20.04 0.15
N LEU A 138 10.46 19.51 -0.21
CA LEU A 138 9.34 19.25 0.69
C LEU A 138 9.28 17.74 0.92
N LEU A 139 9.47 17.31 2.17
CA LEU A 139 9.41 15.92 2.59
C LEU A 139 8.19 15.70 3.50
N GLY A 140 7.20 14.95 3.01
CA GLY A 140 6.07 14.50 3.82
C GLY A 140 6.34 13.11 4.40
N LEU A 141 6.19 12.97 5.71
CA LEU A 141 6.30 11.70 6.43
C LEU A 141 4.90 11.24 6.86
N THR A 142 4.51 10.03 6.52
CA THR A 142 3.23 9.45 6.97
C THR A 142 3.31 7.93 7.05
N ALA A 143 2.51 7.34 7.91
CA ALA A 143 2.29 5.89 7.94
C ALA A 143 1.24 5.45 6.91
N THR A 144 0.28 6.33 6.61
CA THR A 144 -0.84 6.08 5.70
C THR A 144 -1.11 7.34 4.88
N PRO A 145 -0.86 7.34 3.58
CA PRO A 145 -1.16 8.49 2.71
C PRO A 145 -2.64 8.56 2.32
N GLU A 146 -3.38 7.49 2.50
CA GLU A 146 -4.81 7.40 2.18
C GLU A 146 -5.63 8.10 3.27
N ARG A 147 -6.57 8.99 2.90
CA ARG A 147 -7.46 9.68 3.83
C ARG A 147 -8.91 9.31 3.63
N MET A 148 -9.68 9.37 4.71
CA MET A 148 -11.13 9.17 4.70
C MET A 148 -11.92 10.34 4.06
N ASP A 149 -11.28 11.51 3.82
CA ASP A 149 -11.91 12.70 3.24
C ASP A 149 -11.75 12.83 1.71
N GLY A 150 -11.27 11.78 1.05
CA GLY A 150 -11.17 11.69 -0.42
C GLY A 150 -10.09 12.56 -1.08
N LYS A 151 -9.30 13.34 -0.30
CA LYS A 151 -8.17 14.10 -0.85
C LYS A 151 -6.90 13.25 -0.80
N ASN A 152 -6.29 13.06 -1.97
CA ASN A 152 -5.04 12.32 -2.06
C ASN A 152 -3.87 13.21 -1.59
N VAL A 153 -3.23 12.79 -0.51
CA VAL A 153 -2.04 13.47 0.04
C VAL A 153 -0.91 13.54 -0.99
N LEU A 154 -0.87 12.59 -1.92
CA LEU A 154 0.15 12.52 -2.97
C LEU A 154 0.04 13.64 -4.02
N ASP A 155 -1.09 14.35 -4.10
CA ASP A 155 -1.25 15.49 -5.03
C ASP A 155 -0.21 16.58 -4.76
N TYR A 156 0.18 16.77 -3.47
CA TYR A 156 1.27 17.68 -3.10
C TYR A 156 2.66 17.21 -3.55
N PHE A 157 2.80 15.96 -3.97
CA PHE A 157 4.06 15.32 -4.36
C PHE A 157 4.06 14.85 -5.82
N ASN A 158 3.19 15.41 -6.65
CA ASN A 158 3.02 15.00 -8.06
C ASN A 158 2.75 13.49 -8.22
N GLY A 159 1.99 12.91 -7.30
CA GLY A 159 1.66 11.49 -7.29
C GLY A 159 2.83 10.55 -6.94
N ARG A 160 3.94 11.07 -6.38
CA ARG A 160 5.16 10.27 -6.16
C ARG A 160 5.38 9.94 -4.69
N ILE A 161 5.71 8.67 -4.43
CA ILE A 161 6.21 8.17 -3.15
C ILE A 161 7.71 7.93 -3.29
N ALA A 162 8.53 8.62 -2.49
CA ALA A 162 9.98 8.47 -2.52
C ALA A 162 10.45 7.15 -1.91
N SER A 163 9.81 6.71 -0.84
CA SER A 163 10.10 5.45 -0.16
C SER A 163 8.87 4.94 0.57
N GLU A 164 8.63 3.65 0.49
CA GLU A 164 7.52 2.98 1.18
C GLU A 164 8.03 1.75 1.92
N ILE A 165 7.66 1.61 3.20
CA ILE A 165 7.84 0.40 3.99
C ILE A 165 6.51 0.14 4.71
N ARG A 166 5.76 -0.86 4.27
CA ARG A 166 4.50 -1.28 4.91
C ARG A 166 4.77 -2.12 6.15
N LEU A 167 3.75 -2.25 7.00
CA LEU A 167 3.85 -3.00 8.26
C LEU A 167 4.37 -4.43 8.07
N PRO A 168 3.84 -5.25 7.16
CA PRO A 168 4.35 -6.61 6.94
C PRO A 168 5.83 -6.62 6.55
N GLU A 169 6.23 -5.70 5.68
CA GLU A 169 7.61 -5.56 5.25
C GLU A 169 8.55 -5.13 6.39
N ALA A 170 8.09 -4.24 7.25
CA ALA A 170 8.87 -3.81 8.40
C ALA A 170 9.15 -4.96 9.38
N ILE A 171 8.15 -5.85 9.57
CA ILE A 171 8.29 -7.05 10.41
C ILE A 171 9.28 -8.04 9.77
N GLU A 172 9.14 -8.35 8.47
CA GLU A 172 10.03 -9.28 7.78
C GLU A 172 11.47 -8.78 7.73
N ARG A 173 11.68 -7.45 7.65
CA ARG A 173 13.00 -6.83 7.75
C ARG A 173 13.53 -6.73 9.18
N LYS A 174 12.81 -7.24 10.18
CA LYS A 174 13.15 -7.18 11.60
C LYS A 174 13.34 -5.73 12.11
N LEU A 175 12.63 -4.78 11.53
CA LEU A 175 12.52 -3.41 12.02
C LEU A 175 11.46 -3.27 13.11
N LEU A 176 10.50 -4.20 13.13
CA LEU A 176 9.44 -4.35 14.10
C LEU A 176 9.37 -5.81 14.57
N CYS A 177 8.85 -6.07 15.77
CA CYS A 177 8.64 -7.43 16.26
C CYS A 177 7.41 -8.07 15.60
N PRO A 178 7.33 -9.39 15.53
CA PRO A 178 6.12 -10.10 15.09
C PRO A 178 4.97 -9.90 16.08
N PHE A 179 3.75 -10.26 15.66
CA PHE A 179 2.55 -10.18 16.50
C PHE A 179 1.78 -11.49 16.55
N GLN A 180 1.07 -11.69 17.66
CA GLN A 180 0.04 -12.69 17.84
C GLN A 180 -1.28 -11.96 18.05
N TYR A 181 -2.20 -12.07 17.09
CA TYR A 181 -3.47 -11.38 17.11
C TYR A 181 -4.61 -12.36 17.38
N PHE A 182 -5.36 -12.09 18.43
CA PHE A 182 -6.51 -12.87 18.85
C PHE A 182 -7.79 -12.05 18.66
N GLY A 183 -8.63 -12.47 17.70
CA GLY A 183 -9.97 -11.91 17.53
C GLY A 183 -10.94 -12.64 18.47
N VAL A 184 -11.23 -12.00 19.59
CA VAL A 184 -12.09 -12.51 20.65
C VAL A 184 -13.53 -12.13 20.37
N SER A 185 -14.46 -13.06 20.52
CA SER A 185 -15.88 -12.79 20.35
C SER A 185 -16.42 -11.89 21.46
N ASP A 186 -17.07 -10.78 21.11
CA ASP A 186 -17.77 -9.89 22.03
C ASP A 186 -19.27 -9.99 21.81
N ASP A 187 -20.05 -10.00 22.91
CA ASP A 187 -21.51 -10.03 22.84
C ASP A 187 -22.16 -8.67 22.55
N VAL A 188 -21.35 -7.62 22.41
CA VAL A 188 -21.81 -6.25 22.11
C VAL A 188 -22.33 -6.15 20.68
N ASP A 189 -23.53 -5.63 20.51
CA ASP A 189 -24.13 -5.36 19.21
C ASP A 189 -24.03 -3.88 18.86
N LEU A 190 -23.18 -3.59 17.85
CA LEU A 190 -22.94 -2.25 17.33
C LEU A 190 -23.60 -2.04 15.95
N SER A 191 -24.40 -3.00 15.47
CA SER A 191 -24.97 -2.97 14.11
C SER A 191 -25.89 -1.78 13.87
N ASN A 192 -26.59 -1.32 14.90
CA ASN A 192 -27.59 -0.26 14.87
C ASN A 192 -27.06 1.10 15.33
N ILE A 193 -25.81 1.20 15.78
CA ILE A 193 -25.20 2.47 16.18
C ILE A 193 -25.04 3.35 14.95
N ARG A 194 -25.42 4.62 15.10
CA ARG A 194 -25.36 5.62 14.06
C ARG A 194 -23.93 5.77 13.53
N TRP A 195 -23.80 5.83 12.22
CA TRP A 195 -22.52 6.02 11.53
C TRP A 195 -22.41 7.46 11.03
N THR A 196 -21.47 8.24 11.56
CA THR A 196 -21.27 9.65 11.25
C THR A 196 -19.83 9.95 10.91
N ARG A 197 -19.59 10.75 9.88
CA ARG A 197 -18.23 11.20 9.47
C ARG A 197 -17.18 10.08 9.39
N GLY A 198 -17.56 8.90 8.87
CA GLY A 198 -16.65 7.77 8.68
C GLY A 198 -16.41 6.90 9.92
N GLY A 199 -17.18 7.03 10.98
CA GLY A 199 -17.09 6.22 12.20
C GLY A 199 -18.39 6.14 12.98
N TYR A 200 -18.39 5.38 14.07
CA TYR A 200 -19.51 5.29 14.99
C TYR A 200 -19.77 6.62 15.71
N ASP A 201 -21.02 6.91 16.00
CA ASP A 201 -21.38 8.04 16.88
C ASP A 201 -20.80 7.79 18.29
N LYS A 202 -19.93 8.72 18.74
CA LYS A 202 -19.18 8.55 20.00
C LYS A 202 -20.08 8.52 21.25
N ALA A 203 -21.18 9.25 21.23
CA ALA A 203 -22.10 9.29 22.38
C ALA A 203 -22.89 7.98 22.48
N GLU A 204 -23.43 7.48 21.36
CA GLU A 204 -24.10 6.19 21.32
C GLU A 204 -23.16 5.05 21.70
N LEU A 205 -21.91 5.10 21.19
CA LEU A 205 -20.89 4.10 21.52
C LEU A 205 -20.55 4.11 23.02
N ASN A 206 -20.39 5.28 23.63
CA ASN A 206 -20.16 5.42 25.07
C ASN A 206 -21.31 4.83 25.89
N ASN A 207 -22.57 5.05 25.48
CA ASN A 207 -23.74 4.50 26.14
C ASN A 207 -23.70 2.97 26.22
N VAL A 208 -23.24 2.30 25.16
CA VAL A 208 -23.14 0.84 25.10
C VAL A 208 -22.05 0.30 26.03
N PHE A 209 -20.93 1.01 26.17
CA PHE A 209 -19.75 0.49 26.89
C PHE A 209 -19.68 0.91 28.36
N SER A 210 -20.39 1.99 28.79
CA SER A 210 -20.20 2.61 30.09
C SER A 210 -21.47 2.74 30.94
N LEU A 211 -22.65 2.93 30.36
CA LEU A 211 -23.84 3.29 31.14
C LEU A 211 -24.55 2.12 31.83
N ASN A 212 -24.46 0.92 31.31
CA ASN A 212 -25.04 -0.26 31.98
C ASN A 212 -23.98 -1.03 32.76
N ARG A 213 -23.84 -0.74 34.05
CA ARG A 213 -22.78 -1.29 34.90
C ARG A 213 -22.75 -2.83 34.91
N ALA A 214 -23.89 -3.50 34.93
CA ALA A 214 -23.94 -4.95 34.90
C ALA A 214 -23.43 -5.55 33.58
N VAL A 215 -23.72 -4.91 32.46
CA VAL A 215 -23.22 -5.32 31.13
C VAL A 215 -21.73 -5.01 31.02
N ALA A 216 -21.30 -3.85 31.50
CA ALA A 216 -19.90 -3.45 31.51
C ALA A 216 -19.04 -4.40 32.38
N GLU A 217 -19.51 -4.78 33.57
CA GLU A 217 -18.82 -5.73 34.46
C GLU A 217 -18.74 -7.13 33.84
N LYS A 218 -19.82 -7.63 33.22
CA LYS A 218 -19.80 -8.93 32.50
C LYS A 218 -18.76 -8.89 31.39
N ARG A 219 -18.71 -7.81 30.60
CA ARG A 219 -17.75 -7.63 29.51
C ARG A 219 -16.33 -7.51 30.03
N ALA A 220 -16.08 -6.72 31.07
CA ALA A 220 -14.76 -6.60 31.69
C ALA A 220 -14.27 -7.95 32.26
N GLY A 221 -15.17 -8.75 32.84
CA GLY A 221 -14.88 -10.13 33.24
C GLY A 221 -14.47 -11.00 32.08
N HIS A 222 -15.14 -10.87 30.94
CA HIS A 222 -14.77 -11.59 29.72
C HIS A 222 -13.39 -11.15 29.19
N ILE A 223 -13.08 -9.85 29.26
CA ILE A 223 -11.76 -9.31 28.87
C ILE A 223 -10.65 -9.88 29.76
N VAL A 224 -10.84 -9.88 31.09
CA VAL A 224 -9.87 -10.45 32.04
C VAL A 224 -9.67 -11.96 31.81
N ASN A 225 -10.76 -12.71 31.61
CA ASN A 225 -10.68 -14.15 31.32
C ASN A 225 -9.94 -14.42 30.00
N SER A 226 -10.13 -13.58 29.00
CA SER A 226 -9.42 -13.67 27.72
C SER A 226 -7.93 -13.37 27.86
N LEU A 227 -7.55 -12.42 28.73
CA LEU A 227 -6.15 -12.19 29.07
C LEU A 227 -5.51 -13.44 29.67
N TYR A 228 -6.12 -14.06 30.68
CA TYR A 228 -5.59 -15.32 31.27
C TYR A 228 -5.50 -16.47 30.26
N ARG A 229 -6.30 -16.45 29.20
CA ARG A 229 -6.30 -17.48 28.17
C ARG A 229 -5.22 -17.27 27.10
N TYR A 230 -4.94 -16.03 26.70
CA TYR A 230 -4.10 -15.71 25.54
C TYR A 230 -2.75 -15.12 25.90
N VAL A 231 -2.55 -14.67 27.13
CA VAL A 231 -1.27 -14.14 27.61
C VAL A 231 -0.57 -15.20 28.43
N THR A 232 0.72 -15.36 28.22
CA THR A 232 1.51 -16.41 28.88
C THR A 232 1.59 -16.23 30.41
N ASP A 233 1.89 -14.99 30.84
CA ASP A 233 1.94 -14.63 32.27
C ASP A 233 1.50 -13.18 32.45
N ILE A 234 0.34 -13.00 33.09
CA ILE A 234 -0.24 -11.68 33.34
C ILE A 234 0.63 -10.83 34.27
N ASN A 235 1.47 -11.45 35.10
CA ASN A 235 2.36 -10.72 36.01
C ASN A 235 3.55 -10.07 35.35
N THR A 236 3.84 -10.42 34.09
CA THR A 236 4.96 -9.85 33.34
C THR A 236 4.50 -8.91 32.23
N VAL A 237 3.18 -8.82 31.98
CA VAL A 237 2.58 -7.99 30.92
C VAL A 237 2.91 -6.51 31.09
N ARG A 238 3.16 -5.86 29.97
CA ARG A 238 3.18 -4.41 29.79
C ARG A 238 2.17 -4.02 28.74
N GLY A 239 0.93 -3.78 29.21
CA GLY A 239 -0.24 -3.67 28.33
C GLY A 239 -0.73 -2.24 28.12
N LEU A 240 -1.34 -2.03 26.94
CA LEU A 240 -2.04 -0.79 26.60
C LEU A 240 -3.47 -1.13 26.16
N GLY A 241 -4.48 -0.53 26.83
CA GLY A 241 -5.89 -0.74 26.50
C GLY A 241 -6.51 0.53 25.87
N PHE A 242 -7.07 0.40 24.66
CA PHE A 242 -7.74 1.51 23.97
C PHE A 242 -9.22 1.53 24.27
N CYS A 243 -9.68 2.54 24.99
CA CYS A 243 -11.06 2.74 25.43
C CYS A 243 -11.84 3.72 24.57
N VAL A 244 -13.18 3.69 24.67
CA VAL A 244 -14.11 4.56 23.93
C VAL A 244 -14.11 5.98 24.49
N SER A 245 -14.14 6.10 25.82
CA SER A 245 -14.31 7.36 26.55
C SER A 245 -13.48 7.35 27.84
N VAL A 246 -13.44 8.51 28.50
CA VAL A 246 -12.79 8.69 29.81
C VAL A 246 -13.44 7.76 30.84
N GLU A 247 -14.75 7.76 30.92
CA GLU A 247 -15.53 6.93 31.83
C GLU A 247 -15.26 5.44 31.62
N HIS A 248 -15.09 5.02 30.35
CA HIS A 248 -14.74 3.64 30.04
C HIS A 248 -13.31 3.29 30.52
N ALA A 249 -12.35 4.21 30.36
CA ALA A 249 -10.98 3.99 30.82
C ALA A 249 -10.88 3.91 32.34
N GLU A 250 -11.57 4.81 33.07
CA GLU A 250 -11.65 4.82 34.53
C GLU A 250 -12.35 3.56 35.08
N PHE A 251 -13.45 3.12 34.43
CA PHE A 251 -14.13 1.89 34.76
C PHE A 251 -13.21 0.66 34.61
N MET A 252 -12.44 0.59 33.53
CA MET A 252 -11.50 -0.51 33.29
C MET A 252 -10.37 -0.51 34.32
N GLU A 253 -9.88 0.66 34.75
CA GLU A 253 -8.91 0.77 35.84
C GLU A 253 -9.48 0.25 37.16
N GLU A 254 -10.69 0.68 37.54
CA GLU A 254 -11.38 0.22 38.76
C GLU A 254 -11.55 -1.30 38.73
N TYR A 255 -12.05 -1.84 37.61
CA TYR A 255 -12.34 -3.26 37.47
C TYR A 255 -11.08 -4.12 37.52
N PHE A 256 -10.04 -3.79 36.73
CA PHE A 256 -8.78 -4.53 36.71
C PHE A 256 -8.08 -4.50 38.06
N SER A 257 -8.03 -3.34 38.72
CA SER A 257 -7.48 -3.18 40.06
C SER A 257 -8.24 -4.07 41.08
N SER A 258 -9.57 -4.15 40.98
CA SER A 258 -10.40 -5.03 41.83
C SER A 258 -10.10 -6.53 41.65
N LYS A 259 -9.54 -6.90 40.48
CA LYS A 259 -9.10 -8.27 40.15
C LYS A 259 -7.62 -8.52 40.46
N GLY A 260 -6.95 -7.60 41.14
CA GLY A 260 -5.54 -7.71 41.48
C GLY A 260 -4.56 -7.46 40.29
N ILE A 261 -5.03 -6.84 39.23
CA ILE A 261 -4.21 -6.44 38.09
C ILE A 261 -3.93 -4.93 38.19
N PRO A 262 -2.73 -4.52 38.67
CA PRO A 262 -2.42 -3.09 38.85
C PRO A 262 -2.42 -2.35 37.52
N CYS A 263 -3.13 -1.24 37.43
CA CYS A 263 -3.25 -0.46 36.20
C CYS A 263 -3.50 1.03 36.49
N MET A 264 -3.47 1.85 35.46
CA MET A 264 -3.80 3.28 35.49
C MET A 264 -4.61 3.64 34.25
N SER A 265 -5.48 4.65 34.35
CA SER A 265 -6.07 5.32 33.21
C SER A 265 -5.37 6.64 32.93
N LEU A 266 -5.23 7.01 31.64
CA LEU A 266 -4.73 8.29 31.20
C LEU A 266 -5.70 8.90 30.20
N THR A 267 -6.00 10.18 30.43
CA THR A 267 -6.98 10.94 29.65
C THR A 267 -6.34 12.17 29.01
N GLY A 268 -7.10 12.90 28.20
CA GLY A 268 -6.63 14.15 27.61
C GLY A 268 -6.27 15.22 28.64
N THR A 269 -6.83 15.15 29.84
CA THR A 269 -6.58 16.08 30.95
C THR A 269 -5.40 15.69 31.84
N SER A 270 -4.85 14.46 31.68
CA SER A 270 -3.67 14.01 32.45
C SER A 270 -2.46 14.88 32.15
N SER A 271 -1.76 15.31 33.19
CA SER A 271 -0.57 16.15 33.10
C SER A 271 0.63 15.38 32.52
N ASP A 272 1.63 16.11 32.03
CA ASP A 272 2.87 15.50 31.52
C ASP A 272 3.63 14.71 32.61
N LYS A 273 3.49 15.15 33.87
CA LYS A 273 4.06 14.43 35.01
C LYS A 273 3.38 13.07 35.20
N GLU A 274 2.07 13.03 35.21
CA GLU A 274 1.28 11.78 35.34
C GLU A 274 1.57 10.82 34.18
N ARG A 275 1.70 11.33 32.95
CA ARG A 275 2.06 10.52 31.78
C ARG A 275 3.46 9.91 31.90
N THR A 276 4.41 10.69 32.40
CA THR A 276 5.80 10.24 32.62
C THR A 276 5.85 9.19 33.72
N GLU A 277 5.13 9.42 34.82
CA GLU A 277 5.04 8.49 35.95
C GLU A 277 4.38 7.17 35.54
N ALA A 278 3.26 7.21 34.82
CA ALA A 278 2.57 6.02 34.32
C ALA A 278 3.49 5.18 33.43
N ARG A 279 4.27 5.84 32.55
CA ARG A 279 5.27 5.16 31.73
C ARG A 279 6.32 4.46 32.60
N GLN A 280 6.91 5.15 33.55
CA GLN A 280 7.94 4.60 34.44
C GLN A 280 7.41 3.38 35.24
N ARG A 281 6.20 3.49 35.76
CA ARG A 281 5.53 2.42 36.52
C ARG A 281 5.18 1.21 35.63
N LEU A 282 4.81 1.42 34.37
CA LEU A 282 4.59 0.34 33.42
C LEU A 282 5.90 -0.39 33.07
N VAL A 283 6.95 0.37 32.78
CA VAL A 283 8.27 -0.18 32.42
C VAL A 283 8.88 -0.95 33.60
N SER A 284 8.81 -0.40 34.82
CA SER A 284 9.26 -1.08 36.04
C SER A 284 8.43 -2.30 36.40
N GLY A 285 7.24 -2.44 35.83
CA GLY A 285 6.31 -3.52 36.15
C GLY A 285 5.54 -3.32 37.46
N GLU A 286 5.48 -2.09 38.00
CA GLU A 286 4.61 -1.75 39.11
C GLU A 286 3.13 -1.79 38.70
N ILE A 287 2.82 -1.35 37.49
CA ILE A 287 1.51 -1.54 36.86
C ILE A 287 1.63 -2.42 35.63
N ARG A 288 0.52 -3.09 35.27
CA ARG A 288 0.44 -4.02 34.14
C ARG A 288 -0.21 -3.42 32.91
N PHE A 289 -1.18 -2.52 33.10
CA PHE A 289 -1.91 -1.89 32.01
C PHE A 289 -2.01 -0.37 32.20
N ILE A 290 -2.00 0.33 31.05
CA ILE A 290 -2.45 1.70 30.96
C ILE A 290 -3.68 1.71 30.05
N PHE A 291 -4.82 2.22 30.54
CA PHE A 291 -6.04 2.42 29.75
C PHE A 291 -6.08 3.84 29.23
N VAL A 292 -6.33 4.01 27.92
CA VAL A 292 -6.24 5.33 27.26
C VAL A 292 -7.42 5.58 26.32
N VAL A 293 -7.71 6.89 26.14
CA VAL A 293 -8.69 7.37 25.16
C VAL A 293 -7.94 8.32 24.24
N ASP A 294 -7.83 8.01 22.95
CA ASP A 294 -7.19 8.81 21.89
C ASP A 294 -5.79 9.41 22.21
N LEU A 295 -5.35 9.36 23.45
CA LEU A 295 -4.14 10.04 23.95
C LEU A 295 -2.85 9.43 23.38
N TYR A 296 -2.80 8.10 23.27
CA TYR A 296 -1.62 7.34 22.84
C TYR A 296 -1.67 6.93 21.38
N ASN A 297 -2.60 7.48 20.58
CA ASN A 297 -2.60 7.26 19.13
C ASN A 297 -1.32 7.82 18.50
N GLU A 298 -0.75 8.91 19.07
CA GLU A 298 0.45 9.58 18.57
C GLU A 298 1.35 10.07 19.72
N GLY A 299 2.68 10.10 19.50
CA GLY A 299 3.64 10.82 20.36
C GLY A 299 4.24 10.06 21.53
N VAL A 300 3.71 8.94 22.00
CA VAL A 300 4.28 8.21 23.14
C VAL A 300 5.14 7.04 22.68
N ASP A 301 6.35 6.95 23.23
CA ASP A 301 7.33 5.92 22.95
C ASP A 301 7.56 5.04 24.17
N ILE A 302 6.94 3.85 24.18
CA ILE A 302 7.14 2.81 25.19
C ILE A 302 7.40 1.49 24.43
N PRO A 303 8.64 1.21 24.01
CA PRO A 303 8.97 -0.01 23.24
C PRO A 303 8.67 -1.30 23.99
N GLU A 304 8.64 -1.23 25.32
CA GLU A 304 8.40 -2.37 26.23
C GLU A 304 6.96 -2.89 26.20
N ILE A 305 6.01 -2.18 25.57
CA ILE A 305 4.61 -2.66 25.43
C ILE A 305 4.61 -3.96 24.63
N ASP A 306 4.14 -5.02 25.26
CA ASP A 306 4.04 -6.40 24.70
C ASP A 306 2.60 -6.86 24.49
N THR A 307 1.61 -6.13 25.03
CA THR A 307 0.19 -6.48 24.93
C THR A 307 -0.67 -5.27 24.59
N ILE A 308 -1.57 -5.43 23.61
CA ILE A 308 -2.56 -4.40 23.22
C ILE A 308 -3.97 -4.98 23.33
N LEU A 309 -4.86 -4.22 23.96
CA LEU A 309 -6.29 -4.49 24.04
C LEU A 309 -7.07 -3.46 23.20
N PHE A 310 -7.72 -3.91 22.13
CA PHE A 310 -8.71 -3.12 21.42
C PHE A 310 -10.07 -3.30 22.07
N LEU A 311 -10.40 -2.41 23.01
CA LEU A 311 -11.65 -2.44 23.79
C LEU A 311 -12.77 -1.66 23.11
N ARG A 312 -12.47 -1.05 21.98
CA ARG A 312 -13.41 -0.33 21.12
C ARG A 312 -13.20 -0.73 19.65
N PRO A 313 -14.22 -0.62 18.81
CA PRO A 313 -14.02 -0.70 17.39
C PRO A 313 -13.10 0.46 16.94
N THR A 314 -12.14 0.17 16.08
CA THR A 314 -11.25 1.17 15.48
C THR A 314 -11.57 1.25 13.99
N GLU A 315 -12.31 2.28 13.60
CA GLU A 315 -12.87 2.42 12.26
C GLU A 315 -11.83 2.88 11.24
N SER A 316 -10.87 3.69 11.69
CA SER A 316 -9.79 4.21 10.83
C SER A 316 -8.63 3.24 10.79
N LEU A 317 -8.27 2.80 9.58
CA LEU A 317 -7.07 1.99 9.35
C LEU A 317 -5.81 2.72 9.86
N THR A 318 -5.73 4.03 9.66
CA THR A 318 -4.61 4.86 10.14
C THR A 318 -4.47 4.75 11.66
N ILE A 319 -5.56 4.95 12.40
CA ILE A 319 -5.58 4.85 13.88
C ILE A 319 -5.23 3.42 14.30
N PHE A 320 -5.79 2.41 13.65
CA PHE A 320 -5.49 1.01 13.95
C PHE A 320 -3.99 0.70 13.79
N LEU A 321 -3.39 1.10 12.67
CA LEU A 321 -1.97 0.89 12.42
C LEU A 321 -1.07 1.70 13.35
N GLN A 322 -1.48 2.91 13.73
CA GLN A 322 -0.76 3.72 14.72
C GLN A 322 -0.80 3.08 16.10
N GLN A 323 -1.97 2.62 16.56
CA GLN A 323 -2.15 1.92 17.85
C GLN A 323 -1.36 0.61 17.86
N LEU A 324 -1.49 -0.22 16.83
CA LEU A 324 -0.75 -1.47 16.70
C LEU A 324 0.76 -1.24 16.68
N GLY A 325 1.20 -0.22 15.94
CA GLY A 325 2.61 0.16 15.81
C GLY A 325 3.29 0.55 17.11
N ARG A 326 2.53 0.92 18.15
CA ARG A 326 3.08 1.19 19.50
C ARG A 326 3.67 -0.05 20.13
N GLY A 327 2.96 -1.16 20.01
CA GLY A 327 3.41 -2.44 20.56
C GLY A 327 4.35 -3.24 19.64
N LEU A 328 4.56 -2.83 18.40
CA LEU A 328 5.45 -3.56 17.48
C LEU A 328 6.91 -3.14 17.56
N ARG A 329 7.26 -2.15 18.36
CA ARG A 329 8.65 -1.72 18.52
C ARG A 329 9.49 -2.80 19.17
N LEU A 330 10.74 -2.91 18.74
CA LEU A 330 11.70 -3.83 19.33
C LEU A 330 12.12 -3.35 20.72
N SER A 331 12.17 -4.26 21.68
CA SER A 331 12.68 -4.03 23.03
C SER A 331 13.42 -5.28 23.50
N GLU A 332 14.38 -5.12 24.38
CA GLU A 332 15.10 -6.24 24.99
C GLU A 332 14.14 -7.14 25.77
N GLY A 333 14.24 -8.43 25.59
CA GLY A 333 13.37 -9.43 26.24
C GLY A 333 11.97 -9.55 25.67
N LYS A 334 11.62 -8.80 24.59
CA LYS A 334 10.32 -8.86 23.95
C LYS A 334 10.40 -9.65 22.64
N GLU A 335 9.73 -10.79 22.60
CA GLU A 335 9.72 -11.69 21.44
C GLU A 335 8.65 -11.31 20.41
N CYS A 336 7.44 -10.96 20.87
CA CYS A 336 6.31 -10.60 20.02
C CYS A 336 5.36 -9.62 20.73
N LEU A 337 4.42 -9.09 19.97
CA LEU A 337 3.27 -8.33 20.47
C LEU A 337 2.05 -9.23 20.55
N THR A 338 1.41 -9.33 21.70
CA THR A 338 0.09 -9.95 21.85
C THR A 338 -1.01 -8.90 21.65
N VAL A 339 -1.97 -9.19 20.78
CA VAL A 339 -3.11 -8.31 20.49
C VAL A 339 -4.40 -9.05 20.78
N LEU A 340 -5.25 -8.51 21.63
CA LEU A 340 -6.62 -8.96 21.84
C LEU A 340 -7.58 -7.91 21.27
N ASP A 341 -8.34 -8.30 20.25
CA ASP A 341 -9.35 -7.46 19.63
C ASP A 341 -10.73 -8.03 19.88
N PHE A 342 -11.57 -7.29 20.61
CA PHE A 342 -12.91 -7.73 21.01
C PHE A 342 -13.92 -7.40 19.92
N ILE A 343 -14.34 -8.42 19.17
CA ILE A 343 -15.13 -8.32 17.95
C ILE A 343 -16.58 -8.68 18.22
N GLY A 344 -17.42 -7.66 18.30
CA GLY A 344 -18.88 -7.78 18.36
C GLY A 344 -19.53 -7.63 16.96
N GLN A 345 -20.87 -7.65 16.94
CA GLN A 345 -21.61 -7.37 15.72
C GLN A 345 -21.35 -5.90 15.28
N ALA A 346 -20.74 -5.73 14.12
CA ALA A 346 -20.35 -4.42 13.63
C ALA A 346 -21.41 -3.82 12.70
N ASN A 347 -21.44 -2.48 12.61
CA ASN A 347 -22.19 -1.76 11.61
C ASN A 347 -21.77 -2.26 10.20
N LYS A 348 -22.72 -2.27 9.26
CA LYS A 348 -22.48 -2.70 7.87
C LYS A 348 -21.39 -1.90 7.15
N LYS A 349 -21.12 -0.67 7.59
CA LYS A 349 -20.07 0.22 7.05
C LYS A 349 -18.67 -0.03 7.64
N TYR A 350 -18.55 -0.86 8.69
CA TYR A 350 -17.24 -1.22 9.26
C TYR A 350 -16.50 -2.15 8.30
N ASN A 351 -15.23 -1.87 8.03
CA ASN A 351 -14.45 -2.58 7.03
C ASN A 351 -13.38 -3.50 7.68
N PHE A 352 -13.76 -4.73 7.99
CA PHE A 352 -12.81 -5.72 8.50
C PHE A 352 -11.78 -6.15 7.46
N GLU A 353 -12.14 -6.13 6.18
CA GLU A 353 -11.24 -6.57 5.13
C GLU A 353 -10.01 -5.67 5.02
N GLU A 354 -10.19 -4.36 4.99
CA GLU A 354 -9.11 -3.38 4.96
C GLU A 354 -8.19 -3.54 6.18
N LYS A 355 -8.79 -3.73 7.37
CA LYS A 355 -8.08 -3.93 8.62
C LYS A 355 -7.14 -5.14 8.55
N PHE A 356 -7.63 -6.28 8.10
CA PHE A 356 -6.84 -7.50 8.00
C PHE A 356 -5.90 -7.49 6.79
N ALA A 357 -6.29 -6.90 5.66
CA ALA A 357 -5.42 -6.77 4.49
C ALA A 357 -4.13 -6.01 4.81
N ALA A 358 -4.20 -5.01 5.69
CA ALA A 358 -3.02 -4.25 6.13
C ALA A 358 -2.02 -5.06 6.96
N LEU A 359 -2.42 -6.19 7.53
CA LEU A 359 -1.58 -7.10 8.31
C LEU A 359 -0.92 -8.18 7.46
N LEU A 360 -1.43 -8.42 6.25
CA LEU A 360 -0.92 -9.47 5.37
C LEU A 360 0.25 -8.98 4.53
N SER A 361 1.24 -9.83 4.33
CA SER A 361 2.12 -9.73 3.18
C SER A 361 1.26 -9.88 1.92
N HIS A 362 1.70 -9.35 0.78
CA HIS A 362 0.89 -9.41 -0.44
C HIS A 362 0.25 -10.78 -0.65
N SER A 363 -1.08 -10.84 -0.53
CA SER A 363 -1.86 -12.06 -0.75
C SER A 363 -2.52 -12.00 -2.13
N ASN A 364 -2.50 -13.12 -2.85
CA ASN A 364 -3.28 -13.32 -4.06
C ASN A 364 -4.62 -14.00 -3.77
N HIS A 365 -4.90 -14.25 -2.52
CA HIS A 365 -6.15 -14.86 -2.06
C HIS A 365 -7.14 -13.78 -1.62
N SER A 366 -8.42 -14.05 -1.77
CA SER A 366 -9.46 -13.20 -1.21
C SER A 366 -9.38 -13.21 0.31
N MET A 367 -9.79 -12.13 0.96
CA MET A 367 -9.83 -12.06 2.44
C MET A 367 -10.70 -13.16 3.03
N GLN A 368 -11.78 -13.58 2.34
CA GLN A 368 -12.59 -14.71 2.78
C GLN A 368 -11.80 -16.03 2.83
N TYR A 369 -10.89 -16.23 1.88
CA TYR A 369 -9.98 -17.39 1.89
C TYR A 369 -9.00 -17.29 3.06
N GLU A 370 -8.37 -16.12 3.26
CA GLU A 370 -7.43 -15.90 4.36
C GLU A 370 -8.07 -16.19 5.72
N VAL A 371 -9.27 -15.62 5.99
CA VAL A 371 -10.02 -15.86 7.22
C VAL A 371 -10.36 -17.35 7.41
N LYS A 372 -10.79 -18.04 6.35
CA LYS A 372 -11.17 -19.47 6.42
C LYS A 372 -9.96 -20.39 6.57
N LYS A 373 -8.81 -20.03 6.06
CA LYS A 373 -7.58 -20.84 6.05
C LYS A 373 -6.58 -20.46 7.14
N GLY A 374 -6.93 -19.50 8.00
CA GLY A 374 -6.10 -19.09 9.12
C GLY A 374 -4.97 -18.14 8.75
N PHE A 375 -5.21 -17.26 7.77
CA PHE A 375 -4.29 -16.17 7.37
C PHE A 375 -2.91 -16.68 6.91
N VAL A 376 -2.91 -17.43 5.82
CA VAL A 376 -1.70 -18.06 5.27
C VAL A 376 -0.64 -17.08 4.72
N SER A 377 -1.03 -15.81 4.46
CA SER A 377 -0.17 -14.77 3.88
C SER A 377 0.43 -13.82 4.92
N LEU A 378 0.54 -14.22 6.17
CA LEU A 378 1.14 -13.41 7.24
C LEU A 378 2.68 -13.30 7.10
N PRO A 379 3.29 -12.21 7.62
CA PRO A 379 4.74 -12.13 7.79
C PRO A 379 5.25 -13.23 8.72
N LYS A 380 6.52 -13.61 8.54
CA LYS A 380 7.16 -14.65 9.39
C LYS A 380 7.06 -14.30 10.87
N GLY A 381 6.67 -15.30 11.66
CA GLY A 381 6.52 -15.17 13.12
C GLY A 381 5.20 -14.52 13.56
N CYS A 382 4.40 -14.01 12.62
CA CYS A 382 3.08 -13.48 12.94
C CYS A 382 2.02 -14.58 12.92
N TYR A 383 0.98 -14.38 13.74
CA TYR A 383 -0.12 -15.30 13.86
C TYR A 383 -1.43 -14.55 14.08
N ILE A 384 -2.51 -14.99 13.44
CA ILE A 384 -3.87 -14.50 13.67
C ILE A 384 -4.78 -15.69 13.96
N GLN A 385 -5.43 -15.64 15.11
CA GLN A 385 -6.47 -16.59 15.51
C GLN A 385 -7.76 -15.84 15.77
N LEU A 386 -8.84 -16.26 15.12
CA LEU A 386 -10.18 -15.74 15.35
C LEU A 386 -11.00 -16.80 16.08
N GLU A 387 -11.71 -16.41 17.12
CA GLU A 387 -12.74 -17.28 17.70
C GLU A 387 -13.86 -17.52 16.67
N LYS A 388 -14.52 -18.65 16.74
CA LYS A 388 -15.53 -19.08 15.75
C LYS A 388 -16.58 -18.00 15.49
N LYS A 389 -17.19 -17.43 16.54
CA LYS A 389 -18.22 -16.39 16.44
C LYS A 389 -17.64 -15.09 15.82
N ALA A 390 -16.44 -14.68 16.21
CA ALA A 390 -15.75 -13.53 15.62
C ALA A 390 -15.47 -13.75 14.14
N SER A 391 -14.98 -14.93 13.74
CA SER A 391 -14.78 -15.31 12.34
C SER A 391 -16.08 -15.26 11.53
N GLU A 392 -17.19 -15.73 12.08
CA GLU A 392 -18.49 -15.68 11.44
C GLU A 392 -18.96 -14.23 11.21
N VAL A 393 -18.81 -13.36 12.21
CA VAL A 393 -19.12 -11.93 12.11
C VAL A 393 -18.28 -11.25 11.02
N ILE A 394 -16.97 -11.49 11.02
CA ILE A 394 -16.05 -10.94 10.01
C ILE A 394 -16.42 -11.43 8.61
N LEU A 395 -16.63 -12.74 8.43
CA LEU A 395 -17.02 -13.30 7.14
C LEU A 395 -18.38 -12.78 6.66
N ALA A 396 -19.34 -12.58 7.56
CA ALA A 396 -20.62 -11.98 7.21
C ALA A 396 -20.48 -10.51 6.78
N ASN A 397 -19.63 -9.75 7.49
CA ASN A 397 -19.32 -8.36 7.13
C ASN A 397 -18.61 -8.29 5.76
N ILE A 398 -17.56 -9.09 5.56
CA ILE A 398 -16.84 -9.17 4.28
C ILE A 398 -17.81 -9.53 3.14
N ARG A 399 -18.68 -10.53 3.29
CA ARG A 399 -19.66 -10.90 2.27
C ARG A 399 -20.64 -9.77 1.95
N ARG A 400 -21.05 -8.99 2.94
CA ARG A 400 -21.91 -7.81 2.74
C ARG A 400 -21.15 -6.64 2.11
N SER A 401 -19.84 -6.56 2.37
CA SER A 401 -18.94 -5.55 1.81
C SER A 401 -18.56 -5.83 0.37
N PHE A 402 -18.54 -7.08 -0.05
CA PHE A 402 -17.95 -7.49 -1.33
C PHE A 402 -18.92 -8.17 -2.27
N GLY A 403 -18.92 -7.64 -3.46
CA GLY A 403 -18.80 -8.37 -4.70
C GLY A 403 -19.97 -9.18 -5.16
N ASP A 404 -21.19 -8.94 -4.70
CA ASP A 404 -22.29 -9.16 -5.59
C ASP A 404 -22.71 -7.83 -6.25
N ARG A 405 -23.26 -7.93 -7.44
CA ARG A 405 -23.76 -6.78 -8.19
C ARG A 405 -24.70 -5.91 -7.35
N ALA A 406 -25.56 -6.52 -6.54
CA ALA A 406 -26.51 -5.84 -5.68
C ALA A 406 -25.82 -4.98 -4.60
N GLY A 407 -24.74 -5.47 -3.99
CA GLY A 407 -23.98 -4.71 -3.00
C GLY A 407 -23.25 -3.52 -3.60
N LEU A 408 -22.70 -3.64 -4.80
CA LEU A 408 -22.08 -2.52 -5.51
C LEU A 408 -23.13 -1.48 -5.93
N ILE A 409 -24.26 -1.90 -6.47
CA ILE A 409 -25.37 -1.02 -6.86
C ILE A 409 -25.88 -0.22 -5.66
N ALA A 410 -26.19 -0.88 -4.54
CA ALA A 410 -26.69 -0.20 -3.33
C ALA A 410 -25.70 0.86 -2.79
N ARG A 411 -24.39 0.64 -2.93
CA ARG A 411 -23.36 1.62 -2.55
C ARG A 411 -23.26 2.78 -3.52
N ILE A 412 -23.42 2.53 -4.81
CA ILE A 412 -23.45 3.58 -5.83
C ILE A 412 -24.64 4.49 -5.60
N GLU A 413 -25.85 3.93 -5.36
CA GLU A 413 -27.07 4.68 -5.06
C GLU A 413 -26.90 5.67 -3.90
N THR A 414 -26.23 5.27 -2.82
CA THR A 414 -26.09 6.08 -1.61
C THR A 414 -24.77 6.86 -1.55
N PHE A 415 -23.87 6.67 -2.50
CA PHE A 415 -22.50 7.17 -2.45
C PHE A 415 -22.38 8.67 -2.16
N THR A 416 -23.11 9.50 -2.93
CA THR A 416 -23.02 10.96 -2.80
C THR A 416 -23.57 11.43 -1.44
N GLN A 417 -24.61 10.77 -0.92
CA GLN A 417 -25.18 11.08 0.40
C GLN A 417 -24.24 10.64 1.52
N ASP A 418 -23.61 9.48 1.39
CA ASP A 418 -22.72 8.90 2.41
C ASP A 418 -21.35 9.59 2.47
N SER A 419 -20.78 9.95 1.32
CA SER A 419 -19.43 10.49 1.21
C SER A 419 -19.37 12.01 1.14
N GLY A 420 -20.41 12.67 0.64
CA GLY A 420 -20.41 14.09 0.28
C GLY A 420 -19.56 14.41 -0.96
N LEU A 421 -19.05 13.40 -1.66
CA LEU A 421 -18.21 13.54 -2.85
C LEU A 421 -19.02 13.31 -4.13
N PRO A 422 -18.62 13.92 -5.26
CA PRO A 422 -19.20 13.57 -6.56
C PRO A 422 -18.84 12.12 -6.91
N LEU A 423 -19.81 11.40 -7.49
CA LEU A 423 -19.60 10.02 -7.93
C LEU A 423 -18.63 10.00 -9.10
N SER A 424 -17.54 9.29 -8.95
CA SER A 424 -16.54 8.94 -9.97
C SER A 424 -15.90 7.62 -9.59
N LEU A 425 -15.28 6.94 -10.54
CA LEU A 425 -14.55 5.69 -10.26
C LEU A 425 -13.52 5.87 -9.15
N LYS A 426 -12.72 6.94 -9.24
CA LYS A 426 -11.68 7.28 -8.26
C LYS A 426 -12.27 7.48 -6.87
N ASN A 427 -13.29 8.32 -6.76
CA ASN A 427 -13.90 8.64 -5.47
C ASN A 427 -14.60 7.44 -4.86
N PHE A 428 -15.28 6.64 -5.69
CA PHE A 428 -15.98 5.42 -5.25
C PHE A 428 -14.99 4.36 -4.71
N ILE A 429 -13.94 4.05 -5.48
CA ILE A 429 -12.91 3.12 -5.07
C ILE A 429 -12.16 3.64 -3.84
N GLY A 430 -11.81 4.92 -3.82
CA GLY A 430 -11.09 5.55 -2.71
C GLY A 430 -11.89 5.56 -1.41
N TYR A 431 -13.16 5.91 -1.46
CA TYR A 431 -14.03 6.00 -0.28
C TYR A 431 -14.31 4.63 0.35
N TYR A 432 -14.61 3.62 -0.49
CA TYR A 432 -14.87 2.25 0.00
C TYR A 432 -13.63 1.37 0.08
N HIS A 433 -12.43 1.90 -0.27
CA HIS A 433 -11.15 1.17 -0.30
C HIS A 433 -11.21 -0.13 -1.12
N LEU A 434 -11.90 -0.09 -2.26
CA LEU A 434 -12.10 -1.25 -3.11
C LEU A 434 -10.84 -1.55 -3.94
N ASP A 435 -10.56 -2.83 -4.17
CA ASP A 435 -9.69 -3.21 -5.27
C ASP A 435 -10.49 -3.00 -6.59
N PRO A 436 -10.00 -2.20 -7.55
CA PRO A 436 -10.70 -1.97 -8.82
C PRO A 436 -11.01 -3.28 -9.55
N ARG A 437 -10.26 -4.34 -9.32
CA ARG A 437 -10.53 -5.68 -9.87
C ARG A 437 -11.83 -6.30 -9.34
N SER A 438 -12.35 -5.84 -8.20
CA SER A 438 -13.66 -6.28 -7.70
C SER A 438 -14.82 -5.81 -8.59
N ILE A 439 -14.63 -4.70 -9.30
CA ILE A 439 -15.57 -4.19 -10.30
C ILE A 439 -15.30 -4.86 -11.66
N TYR A 440 -14.11 -4.69 -12.18
CA TYR A 440 -13.73 -5.02 -13.56
C TYR A 440 -13.50 -6.51 -13.84
N GLY A 441 -13.69 -7.37 -12.85
CA GLY A 441 -13.72 -8.82 -13.07
C GLY A 441 -15.01 -9.32 -13.80
N LYS A 442 -16.10 -8.55 -13.70
CA LYS A 442 -17.42 -8.97 -14.20
C LYS A 442 -18.25 -7.86 -14.82
N PHE A 443 -18.05 -6.60 -14.44
CA PHE A 443 -18.90 -5.48 -14.78
C PHE A 443 -18.06 -4.29 -15.28
N SER A 444 -18.68 -3.31 -15.90
CA SER A 444 -18.19 -1.95 -16.01
C SER A 444 -18.78 -1.08 -14.91
N PHE A 445 -18.07 -0.03 -14.48
CA PHE A 445 -18.55 0.88 -13.46
C PHE A 445 -19.75 1.68 -13.96
N SER A 446 -19.72 2.13 -15.23
CA SER A 446 -20.83 2.84 -15.87
C SER A 446 -22.11 2.00 -15.92
N ARG A 447 -22.02 0.69 -16.20
CA ARG A 447 -23.18 -0.21 -16.18
C ARG A 447 -23.74 -0.36 -14.76
N LEU A 448 -22.89 -0.43 -13.75
CA LEU A 448 -23.34 -0.45 -12.36
C LEU A 448 -24.00 0.88 -11.95
N CYS A 449 -23.50 2.02 -12.47
CA CYS A 449 -24.12 3.33 -12.25
C CYS A 449 -25.50 3.45 -12.92
N ALA A 450 -25.67 2.90 -14.12
CA ALA A 450 -26.96 2.83 -14.79
C ALA A 450 -27.94 1.92 -14.02
N ASP A 451 -27.51 0.74 -13.59
CA ASP A 451 -28.32 -0.16 -12.76
C ASP A 451 -28.74 0.46 -11.41
N ALA A 452 -27.91 1.34 -10.86
CA ALA A 452 -28.17 2.10 -9.64
C ALA A 452 -29.09 3.33 -9.88
N GLY A 453 -29.47 3.62 -11.11
CA GLY A 453 -30.29 4.79 -11.45
C GLY A 453 -29.61 6.15 -11.28
N VAL A 454 -28.27 6.18 -11.13
CA VAL A 454 -27.48 7.42 -11.03
C VAL A 454 -26.89 7.86 -12.37
N LEU A 455 -26.97 7.01 -13.37
CA LEU A 455 -26.70 7.28 -14.77
C LEU A 455 -27.90 6.80 -15.59
N ASP A 456 -28.26 7.52 -16.64
CA ASP A 456 -29.29 7.06 -17.58
C ASP A 456 -28.87 5.75 -18.25
N ASP A 457 -29.83 4.86 -18.52
CA ASP A 457 -29.51 3.60 -19.20
C ASP A 457 -28.99 3.88 -20.63
N PHE A 458 -28.02 3.09 -21.06
CA PHE A 458 -27.34 3.28 -22.32
C PHE A 458 -27.13 1.95 -23.06
N ILE A 459 -27.07 2.02 -24.38
CA ILE A 459 -26.67 0.92 -25.27
C ILE A 459 -25.56 1.45 -26.18
N GLU A 460 -24.34 1.01 -25.96
CA GLU A 460 -23.19 1.42 -26.75
C GLU A 460 -22.52 0.23 -27.45
N PRO A 461 -22.07 0.39 -28.71
CA PRO A 461 -21.54 -0.73 -29.51
C PRO A 461 -20.29 -1.39 -28.92
N ALA A 462 -19.46 -0.63 -28.18
CA ALA A 462 -18.26 -1.16 -27.55
C ALA A 462 -18.47 -1.64 -26.10
N GLU A 463 -19.67 -1.55 -25.52
CA GLU A 463 -19.90 -1.87 -24.10
C GLU A 463 -19.39 -3.26 -23.71
N ILE A 464 -19.80 -4.30 -24.43
CA ILE A 464 -19.41 -5.69 -24.14
C ILE A 464 -17.92 -5.90 -24.33
N ILE A 465 -17.34 -5.27 -25.37
CA ILE A 465 -15.93 -5.42 -25.73
C ILE A 465 -15.05 -4.78 -24.67
N LEU A 466 -15.37 -3.53 -24.28
CA LEU A 466 -14.61 -2.79 -23.26
C LEU A 466 -14.79 -3.39 -21.87
N THR A 467 -15.99 -3.86 -21.50
CA THR A 467 -16.20 -4.55 -20.22
C THR A 467 -15.26 -5.75 -20.06
N LYS A 468 -15.06 -6.54 -21.12
CA LYS A 468 -14.08 -7.63 -21.10
C LYS A 468 -12.64 -7.13 -21.05
N ALA A 469 -12.33 -6.06 -21.79
CA ALA A 469 -10.99 -5.48 -21.84
C ALA A 469 -10.55 -4.87 -20.52
N PHE A 470 -11.46 -4.27 -19.75
CA PHE A 470 -11.16 -3.65 -18.46
C PHE A 470 -10.50 -4.61 -17.48
N SER A 471 -10.83 -5.91 -17.52
CA SER A 471 -10.15 -6.93 -16.70
C SER A 471 -8.63 -7.02 -16.95
N LYS A 472 -8.17 -6.64 -18.14
CA LYS A 472 -6.76 -6.59 -18.52
C LYS A 472 -6.18 -5.18 -18.35
N LEU A 473 -6.98 -4.14 -18.60
CA LEU A 473 -6.55 -2.74 -18.54
C LEU A 473 -6.41 -2.24 -17.09
N VAL A 474 -7.12 -2.82 -16.14
CA VAL A 474 -7.02 -2.49 -14.71
C VAL A 474 -5.63 -2.74 -14.11
N ALA A 475 -4.82 -3.59 -14.76
CA ALA A 475 -3.47 -3.93 -14.32
C ALA A 475 -2.37 -3.08 -15.02
N VAL A 476 -2.74 -2.21 -15.95
CA VAL A 476 -1.75 -1.39 -16.70
C VAL A 476 -1.15 -0.32 -15.78
N ASP A 477 0.18 -0.33 -15.68
CA ASP A 477 0.97 0.52 -14.77
C ASP A 477 2.22 1.14 -15.43
N SER A 478 2.29 1.20 -16.76
CA SER A 478 3.31 1.95 -17.51
C SER A 478 2.82 3.38 -17.76
N ARG A 479 3.49 4.39 -17.15
CA ARG A 479 3.14 5.81 -17.35
C ARG A 479 3.22 6.24 -18.81
N ARG A 480 4.24 5.77 -19.50
CA ARG A 480 4.47 6.11 -20.89
C ARG A 480 3.33 5.62 -21.77
N TRP A 481 2.90 4.38 -21.57
CA TRP A 481 1.80 3.80 -22.33
C TRP A 481 0.45 4.42 -21.95
N ILE A 482 0.18 4.62 -20.64
CA ILE A 482 -1.06 5.29 -20.20
C ILE A 482 -1.16 6.68 -20.78
N LYS A 483 -0.12 7.51 -20.67
CA LYS A 483 -0.11 8.88 -21.23
C LYS A 483 -0.35 8.90 -22.72
N PHE A 484 0.28 8.00 -23.46
CA PHE A 484 0.03 7.84 -24.89
C PHE A 484 -1.44 7.52 -25.17
N LEU A 485 -2.05 6.56 -24.45
CA LEU A 485 -3.45 6.18 -24.65
C LEU A 485 -4.41 7.32 -24.31
N THR A 486 -4.22 8.00 -23.19
CA THR A 486 -5.07 9.14 -22.79
C THR A 486 -4.98 10.31 -23.76
N ASP A 487 -3.87 10.47 -24.46
CA ASP A 487 -3.70 11.50 -25.49
C ASP A 487 -4.30 11.09 -26.84
N ILE A 488 -4.08 9.86 -27.30
CA ILE A 488 -4.41 9.43 -28.66
C ILE A 488 -5.88 9.02 -28.81
N LEU A 489 -6.46 8.32 -27.80
CA LEU A 489 -7.80 7.74 -27.94
C LEU A 489 -8.91 8.77 -28.13
N PRO A 490 -8.96 9.94 -27.45
CA PRO A 490 -10.00 10.94 -27.65
C PRO A 490 -9.99 11.60 -29.03
N ARG A 491 -8.86 11.59 -29.72
CA ARG A 491 -8.65 12.25 -31.02
C ARG A 491 -8.28 11.30 -32.15
N PHE A 492 -8.55 10.01 -31.96
CA PHE A 492 -8.15 8.99 -32.93
C PHE A 492 -8.77 9.25 -34.31
N SER A 493 -7.91 9.25 -35.34
CA SER A 493 -8.30 9.25 -36.75
C SER A 493 -7.32 8.40 -37.56
N CYS A 494 -7.71 7.98 -38.73
CA CYS A 494 -6.82 7.22 -39.62
C CYS A 494 -5.59 8.03 -40.06
N GLU A 495 -5.77 9.33 -40.27
CA GLU A 495 -4.68 10.24 -40.63
C GLU A 495 -3.68 10.35 -39.49
N LEU A 496 -4.19 10.50 -38.24
CA LEU A 496 -3.37 10.54 -37.04
C LEU A 496 -2.63 9.21 -36.87
N ALA A 497 -3.32 8.08 -36.98
CA ALA A 497 -2.70 6.75 -36.89
C ALA A 497 -1.60 6.50 -37.93
N ALA A 498 -1.76 7.03 -39.14
CA ALA A 498 -0.75 6.93 -40.19
C ALA A 498 0.49 7.78 -39.87
N SER A 499 0.32 8.92 -39.20
CA SER A 499 1.41 9.84 -38.84
C SER A 499 2.23 9.38 -37.60
N LEU A 500 1.76 8.40 -36.84
CA LEU A 500 2.45 7.87 -35.67
C LEU A 500 3.81 7.25 -36.05
N SER A 501 4.78 7.41 -35.19
CA SER A 501 6.04 6.68 -35.24
C SER A 501 5.81 5.17 -35.08
N ASP A 502 6.75 4.34 -35.49
CA ASP A 502 6.65 2.88 -35.34
C ASP A 502 6.56 2.48 -33.86
N PHE A 503 7.16 3.24 -32.98
CA PHE A 503 7.05 3.07 -31.54
C PHE A 503 5.61 3.31 -31.04
N GLU A 504 5.00 4.41 -31.43
CA GLU A 504 3.61 4.75 -31.07
C GLU A 504 2.60 3.80 -31.72
N LYS A 505 2.86 3.36 -32.97
CA LYS A 505 2.05 2.32 -33.61
C LYS A 505 2.05 1.02 -32.81
N ARG A 506 3.19 0.62 -32.22
CA ARG A 506 3.25 -0.56 -31.34
C ARG A 506 2.45 -0.36 -30.07
N MET A 507 2.51 0.81 -29.44
CA MET A 507 1.68 1.11 -28.25
C MET A 507 0.20 1.05 -28.58
N LEU A 508 -0.23 1.61 -29.70
CA LEU A 508 -1.60 1.52 -30.17
C LEU A 508 -2.02 0.08 -30.48
N GLN A 509 -1.13 -0.71 -31.10
CA GLN A 509 -1.39 -2.11 -31.40
C GLN A 509 -1.52 -2.97 -30.13
N MET A 510 -0.71 -2.70 -29.09
CA MET A 510 -0.87 -3.34 -27.77
C MET A 510 -2.28 -3.10 -27.21
N PHE A 511 -2.77 -1.88 -27.30
CA PHE A 511 -4.13 -1.52 -26.86
C PHE A 511 -5.17 -2.21 -27.73
N TYR A 512 -5.05 -2.13 -29.05
CA TYR A 512 -5.97 -2.71 -30.01
C TYR A 512 -6.16 -4.22 -29.78
N ILE A 513 -5.07 -4.97 -29.63
CA ILE A 513 -5.13 -6.41 -29.34
C ILE A 513 -5.74 -6.66 -27.95
N THR A 514 -5.44 -5.84 -26.95
CA THR A 514 -6.03 -5.99 -25.61
C THR A 514 -7.55 -5.89 -25.65
N VAL A 515 -8.07 -4.97 -26.44
CA VAL A 515 -9.51 -4.69 -26.54
C VAL A 515 -10.22 -5.69 -27.44
N PHE A 516 -9.74 -5.86 -28.68
CA PHE A 516 -10.50 -6.53 -29.73
C PHE A 516 -10.22 -8.02 -29.91
N GLN A 517 -9.10 -8.54 -29.41
CA GLN A 517 -8.67 -9.92 -29.67
C GLN A 517 -9.69 -11.01 -29.33
N GLU A 518 -10.58 -10.75 -28.38
CA GLU A 518 -11.62 -11.71 -27.95
C GLU A 518 -13.00 -11.44 -28.55
N ALA A 519 -13.17 -10.39 -29.33
CA ALA A 519 -14.39 -10.16 -30.07
C ALA A 519 -14.47 -11.16 -31.24
N ALA A 520 -15.65 -11.77 -31.42
CA ALA A 520 -15.81 -12.90 -32.38
C ALA A 520 -15.36 -12.55 -33.81
N ASP A 521 -15.67 -11.32 -34.25
CA ASP A 521 -15.50 -10.89 -35.64
C ASP A 521 -14.46 -9.79 -35.83
N TRP A 522 -13.57 -9.54 -34.85
CA TRP A 522 -12.64 -8.43 -34.92
C TRP A 522 -11.69 -8.45 -36.13
N ARG A 523 -11.39 -9.66 -36.63
CA ARG A 523 -10.52 -9.85 -37.81
C ARG A 523 -11.22 -9.63 -39.14
N SER A 524 -12.56 -9.69 -39.15
CA SER A 524 -13.35 -9.43 -40.35
C SER A 524 -13.59 -7.93 -40.60
N HIS A 525 -13.34 -7.10 -39.57
CA HIS A 525 -13.44 -5.65 -39.67
C HIS A 525 -12.07 -5.00 -39.83
N THR A 526 -12.04 -3.85 -40.50
CA THR A 526 -10.82 -3.02 -40.58
C THR A 526 -10.51 -2.45 -39.20
N THR A 527 -9.22 -2.13 -38.95
CA THR A 527 -8.84 -1.41 -37.73
C THR A 527 -9.64 -0.14 -37.51
N GLN A 528 -9.94 0.58 -38.61
CA GLN A 528 -10.77 1.78 -38.57
C GLN A 528 -12.18 1.48 -38.06
N ALA A 529 -12.84 0.47 -38.62
CA ALA A 529 -14.20 0.08 -38.21
C ALA A 529 -14.25 -0.31 -36.74
N ASN A 530 -13.27 -1.08 -36.26
CA ASN A 530 -13.19 -1.45 -34.85
C ASN A 530 -12.92 -0.25 -33.92
N MET A 531 -12.05 0.69 -34.33
CA MET A 531 -11.81 1.89 -33.54
C MET A 531 -13.00 2.85 -33.58
N GLN A 532 -13.80 2.85 -34.65
CA GLN A 532 -15.05 3.61 -34.72
C GLN A 532 -16.07 3.17 -33.68
N LEU A 533 -16.15 1.86 -33.36
CA LEU A 533 -16.99 1.35 -32.28
C LEU A 533 -16.65 2.03 -30.93
N LEU A 534 -15.38 2.32 -30.67
CA LEU A 534 -14.97 3.04 -29.46
C LEU A 534 -15.44 4.50 -29.52
N ALA A 535 -15.25 5.18 -30.66
CA ALA A 535 -15.70 6.56 -30.84
C ALA A 535 -17.23 6.71 -30.69
N ASP A 536 -17.97 5.68 -31.12
CA ASP A 536 -19.42 5.63 -31.00
C ASP A 536 -19.91 5.18 -29.60
N SER A 537 -19.00 5.07 -28.62
CA SER A 537 -19.27 4.62 -27.25
C SER A 537 -18.73 5.60 -26.20
N PRO A 538 -19.26 6.84 -26.14
CA PRO A 538 -18.71 7.91 -25.31
C PRO A 538 -18.72 7.61 -23.81
N ILE A 539 -19.73 6.92 -23.28
CA ILE A 539 -19.82 6.55 -21.86
C ILE A 539 -18.71 5.55 -21.50
N MET A 540 -18.55 4.51 -22.31
CA MET A 540 -17.53 3.50 -22.09
C MET A 540 -16.10 4.05 -22.28
N MET A 541 -15.94 5.01 -23.22
CA MET A 541 -14.66 5.72 -23.41
C MET A 541 -14.35 6.68 -22.27
N HIS A 542 -15.37 7.31 -21.69
CA HIS A 542 -15.19 8.10 -20.46
C HIS A 542 -14.67 7.24 -19.31
N GLU A 543 -15.31 6.08 -19.08
CA GLU A 543 -14.88 5.11 -18.06
C GLU A 543 -13.46 4.59 -18.31
N LEU A 544 -13.10 4.30 -19.57
CA LEU A 544 -11.75 3.93 -19.93
C LEU A 544 -10.73 5.00 -19.53
N ASN A 545 -11.03 6.26 -19.82
CA ASN A 545 -10.17 7.38 -19.44
C ASN A 545 -10.07 7.57 -17.92
N GLU A 546 -11.17 7.40 -17.18
CA GLU A 546 -11.14 7.39 -15.70
C GLU A 546 -10.27 6.26 -15.16
N LEU A 547 -10.39 5.04 -15.71
CA LEU A 547 -9.58 3.89 -15.29
C LEU A 547 -8.08 4.13 -15.58
N LEU A 548 -7.72 4.62 -16.76
CA LEU A 548 -6.35 4.93 -17.12
C LEU A 548 -5.77 6.04 -16.23
N SER A 549 -6.55 7.08 -15.95
CA SER A 549 -6.17 8.17 -15.05
C SER A 549 -5.98 7.66 -13.61
N PHE A 550 -6.89 6.83 -13.13
CA PHE A 550 -6.78 6.19 -11.83
C PHE A 550 -5.54 5.29 -11.73
N ASN A 551 -5.25 4.50 -12.75
CA ASN A 551 -4.03 3.70 -12.79
C ASN A 551 -2.78 4.56 -12.76
N LEU A 552 -2.74 5.67 -13.52
CA LEU A 552 -1.60 6.59 -13.58
C LEU A 552 -1.26 7.16 -12.20
N GLU A 553 -2.28 7.54 -11.42
CA GLU A 553 -2.12 8.09 -10.08
C GLU A 553 -1.58 7.07 -9.07
N ARG A 554 -1.85 5.80 -9.27
CA ARG A 554 -1.41 4.70 -8.37
C ARG A 554 0.02 4.23 -8.62
N ILE A 555 0.67 4.68 -9.68
CA ILE A 555 2.05 4.27 -9.97
C ILE A 555 2.99 4.92 -8.95
N ASP A 556 3.55 4.11 -8.08
CA ASP A 556 4.40 4.49 -6.95
C ASP A 556 5.90 4.23 -7.18
N PHE A 557 6.28 3.88 -8.39
CA PHE A 557 7.66 3.59 -8.77
C PHE A 557 8.07 4.38 -10.02
N ILE A 558 9.37 4.45 -10.28
CA ILE A 558 9.92 5.07 -11.50
C ILE A 558 10.04 3.98 -12.56
N ASP A 559 9.20 4.07 -13.59
CA ASP A 559 9.27 3.23 -14.76
C ASP A 559 10.41 3.71 -15.69
N GLN A 560 11.17 2.76 -16.21
CA GLN A 560 12.27 3.00 -17.15
C GLN A 560 12.12 2.09 -18.36
N PRO A 561 12.45 2.54 -19.58
CA PRO A 561 12.44 1.68 -20.75
C PRO A 561 13.33 0.44 -20.56
N VAL A 562 12.87 -0.72 -21.01
CA VAL A 562 13.71 -1.93 -21.03
C VAL A 562 14.80 -1.77 -22.10
N PRO A 563 16.11 -1.92 -21.78
CA PRO A 563 17.21 -1.65 -22.69
C PRO A 563 17.43 -2.80 -23.68
N LEU A 564 16.52 -3.02 -24.63
CA LEU A 564 16.56 -4.13 -25.59
C LEU A 564 17.44 -3.87 -26.81
N GLY A 565 17.94 -2.62 -27.01
CA GLY A 565 18.75 -2.26 -28.19
C GLY A 565 17.92 -1.82 -29.39
N PHE A 566 16.61 -1.80 -29.24
CA PHE A 566 15.64 -1.19 -30.17
C PHE A 566 14.54 -0.50 -29.36
N ASP A 567 13.83 0.42 -29.97
CA ASP A 567 12.73 1.13 -29.33
C ASP A 567 11.59 0.17 -29.01
N CYS A 568 11.40 -0.12 -27.73
CA CYS A 568 10.37 -1.01 -27.24
C CYS A 568 9.46 -0.30 -26.22
N PRO A 569 8.12 -0.39 -26.38
CA PRO A 569 7.19 0.28 -25.46
C PRO A 569 7.00 -0.43 -24.12
N LEU A 570 7.91 -1.31 -23.73
CA LEU A 570 7.89 -1.98 -22.42
C LEU A 570 8.78 -1.23 -21.43
N ASP A 571 8.30 -1.15 -20.20
CA ASP A 571 8.99 -0.50 -19.08
C ASP A 571 9.33 -1.50 -17.98
N LEU A 572 10.46 -1.28 -17.33
CA LEU A 572 10.93 -2.08 -16.19
C LEU A 572 9.94 -2.02 -15.04
N HIS A 573 9.71 -3.17 -14.44
CA HIS A 573 8.84 -3.39 -13.29
C HIS A 573 7.35 -3.11 -13.55
N CYS A 574 7.00 -2.76 -14.79
CA CYS A 574 5.62 -2.62 -15.22
C CYS A 574 5.00 -3.98 -15.58
N THR A 575 3.69 -3.99 -15.56
CA THR A 575 2.85 -5.17 -15.66
C THR A 575 2.19 -5.25 -17.02
N TYR A 576 2.29 -6.42 -17.68
CA TYR A 576 1.77 -6.66 -19.02
C TYR A 576 1.18 -8.06 -19.16
N THR A 577 0.19 -8.19 -20.01
CA THR A 577 -0.24 -9.53 -20.48
C THR A 577 0.80 -10.09 -21.47
N ARG A 578 0.84 -11.42 -21.65
CA ARG A 578 1.74 -12.05 -22.63
C ARG A 578 1.56 -11.50 -24.04
N ASP A 579 0.33 -11.23 -24.42
CA ASP A 579 0.02 -10.75 -25.76
C ASP A 579 0.52 -9.32 -25.97
N GLN A 580 0.38 -8.45 -24.96
CA GLN A 580 0.95 -7.11 -24.96
C GLN A 580 2.47 -7.12 -25.11
N ILE A 581 3.16 -8.03 -24.39
CA ILE A 581 4.62 -8.17 -24.45
C ILE A 581 5.06 -8.54 -25.88
N LEU A 582 4.40 -9.54 -26.47
CA LEU A 582 4.77 -10.03 -27.80
C LEU A 582 4.51 -8.99 -28.89
N ILE A 583 3.38 -8.27 -28.82
CA ILE A 583 3.06 -7.18 -29.75
C ILE A 583 4.05 -6.03 -29.60
N ALA A 584 4.44 -5.67 -28.38
CA ALA A 584 5.45 -4.64 -28.13
C ALA A 584 6.79 -4.96 -28.80
N MET A 585 7.05 -6.24 -29.07
CA MET A 585 8.26 -6.74 -29.74
C MET A 585 8.03 -7.10 -31.23
N ASP A 586 6.99 -6.55 -31.85
CA ASP A 586 6.60 -6.79 -33.26
C ASP A 586 6.18 -8.22 -33.60
N TYR A 587 5.81 -9.05 -32.60
CA TYR A 587 5.31 -10.39 -32.86
C TYR A 587 3.78 -10.39 -32.91
N MET A 588 3.22 -10.33 -34.13
CA MET A 588 1.79 -10.07 -34.39
C MET A 588 0.85 -11.27 -34.24
N THR A 589 1.35 -12.43 -33.89
CA THR A 589 0.55 -13.67 -33.72
C THR A 589 0.73 -14.27 -32.30
N PRO A 590 0.45 -13.52 -31.22
CA PRO A 590 0.77 -13.93 -29.85
C PRO A 590 0.07 -15.24 -29.42
N LYS A 591 -1.11 -15.55 -29.95
CA LYS A 591 -1.85 -16.81 -29.68
C LYS A 591 -1.11 -18.07 -30.11
N ASN A 592 -0.15 -17.97 -31.02
CA ASN A 592 0.66 -19.11 -31.48
C ASN A 592 1.77 -19.50 -30.48
N VAL A 593 2.03 -18.64 -29.46
CA VAL A 593 3.06 -18.91 -28.44
C VAL A 593 2.41 -19.65 -27.27
N ARG A 594 2.72 -20.94 -27.14
CA ARG A 594 2.25 -21.79 -26.03
C ARG A 594 3.34 -22.10 -25.00
N GLU A 595 4.60 -21.88 -25.37
CA GLU A 595 5.77 -22.17 -24.54
C GLU A 595 6.10 -21.05 -23.57
N GLY A 596 6.87 -21.36 -22.53
CA GLY A 596 7.38 -20.40 -21.56
C GLY A 596 8.55 -19.55 -22.07
N VAL A 597 9.06 -19.81 -23.28
CA VAL A 597 10.13 -19.04 -23.92
C VAL A 597 9.77 -18.79 -25.38
N LYS A 598 9.99 -17.55 -25.84
CA LYS A 598 9.89 -17.21 -27.26
C LYS A 598 11.18 -16.56 -27.72
N TRP A 599 11.82 -17.20 -28.70
CA TRP A 599 12.94 -16.61 -29.43
C TRP A 599 12.42 -15.72 -30.58
N LEU A 600 12.94 -14.50 -30.65
CA LEU A 600 12.65 -13.53 -31.71
C LEU A 600 13.95 -13.26 -32.52
N PRO A 601 14.16 -13.98 -33.62
CA PRO A 601 15.42 -13.91 -34.34
C PRO A 601 15.71 -12.54 -34.94
N ASP A 602 14.69 -11.84 -35.45
CA ASP A 602 14.84 -10.52 -36.05
C ASP A 602 15.25 -9.42 -35.03
N LYS A 603 14.92 -9.66 -33.78
CA LYS A 603 15.26 -8.73 -32.65
C LYS A 603 16.45 -9.25 -31.83
N GLN A 604 16.93 -10.46 -32.07
CA GLN A 604 17.96 -11.14 -31.29
C GLN A 604 17.62 -11.17 -29.78
N VAL A 605 16.35 -11.50 -29.45
CA VAL A 605 15.84 -11.52 -28.04
C VAL A 605 15.16 -12.84 -27.73
N ASP A 606 15.54 -13.44 -26.62
CA ASP A 606 14.80 -14.50 -25.95
C ASP A 606 13.86 -13.91 -24.87
N VAL A 607 12.56 -14.12 -25.03
CA VAL A 607 11.53 -13.64 -24.11
C VAL A 607 11.09 -14.78 -23.20
N PHE A 608 11.34 -14.65 -21.90
CA PHE A 608 11.01 -15.66 -20.90
C PHE A 608 9.72 -15.31 -20.16
N PHE A 609 8.72 -16.19 -20.22
CA PHE A 609 7.45 -16.11 -19.52
C PHE A 609 7.44 -17.10 -18.35
N ILE A 610 7.73 -16.59 -17.15
CA ILE A 610 7.97 -17.40 -15.97
C ILE A 610 6.78 -17.34 -15.02
N THR A 611 6.29 -18.50 -14.59
CA THR A 611 5.27 -18.62 -13.54
C THR A 611 5.92 -19.30 -12.33
N LEU A 612 5.96 -18.63 -11.18
CA LEU A 612 6.69 -19.08 -9.99
C LEU A 612 5.97 -20.23 -9.27
N ASN A 613 4.70 -20.03 -8.96
CA ASN A 613 3.90 -21.02 -8.24
C ASN A 613 3.05 -21.82 -9.25
N LYS A 614 3.43 -23.06 -9.46
CA LYS A 614 2.79 -23.97 -10.41
C LYS A 614 1.94 -24.97 -9.63
N ALA A 615 0.62 -24.88 -9.77
CA ALA A 615 -0.29 -25.82 -9.13
C ALA A 615 -0.40 -27.11 -9.95
N ASP A 616 -0.49 -28.27 -9.29
CA ASP A 616 -0.60 -29.59 -9.94
C ASP A 616 -1.74 -29.70 -10.95
N LYS A 617 -2.84 -28.97 -10.73
CA LYS A 617 -3.97 -28.90 -11.66
C LYS A 617 -3.68 -28.20 -12.99
N ASP A 618 -2.65 -27.37 -13.03
CA ASP A 618 -2.33 -26.50 -14.16
C ASP A 618 -1.10 -26.96 -14.95
N TYR A 619 -0.30 -27.88 -14.38
CA TYR A 619 0.97 -28.34 -14.95
C TYR A 619 1.17 -29.84 -14.75
N SER A 620 1.76 -30.50 -15.76
CA SER A 620 2.19 -31.90 -15.60
C SER A 620 3.44 -31.99 -14.71
N PRO A 621 3.73 -33.15 -14.09
CA PRO A 621 4.95 -33.37 -13.32
C PRO A 621 6.24 -32.99 -14.05
N THR A 622 6.27 -33.16 -15.38
CA THR A 622 7.42 -32.85 -16.24
C THR A 622 7.58 -31.34 -16.53
N THR A 623 6.60 -30.51 -16.20
CA THR A 623 6.59 -29.05 -16.41
C THR A 623 6.58 -28.25 -15.14
N MET A 624 6.72 -28.90 -13.98
CA MET A 624 6.84 -28.27 -12.67
C MET A 624 8.29 -27.83 -12.43
N TYR A 625 8.70 -26.74 -13.08
CA TYR A 625 10.04 -26.17 -12.93
C TYR A 625 10.15 -25.35 -11.65
N ASN A 626 11.35 -25.33 -11.05
CA ASN A 626 11.67 -24.52 -9.88
C ASN A 626 12.28 -23.18 -10.31
N ASP A 627 11.45 -22.15 -10.40
CA ASP A 627 11.87 -20.79 -10.77
C ASP A 627 11.72 -19.87 -9.56
N TYR A 628 12.78 -19.09 -9.21
CA TYR A 628 12.77 -18.18 -8.06
C TYR A 628 13.89 -17.16 -8.13
N SER A 629 13.73 -16.00 -7.45
CA SER A 629 14.83 -15.08 -7.21
C SER A 629 15.69 -15.59 -6.05
N ILE A 630 17.00 -15.63 -6.25
CA ILE A 630 17.98 -15.98 -5.21
C ILE A 630 18.16 -14.77 -4.28
N ASN A 631 18.29 -13.59 -4.88
CA ASN A 631 18.33 -12.29 -4.24
C ASN A 631 17.82 -11.21 -5.21
N GLU A 632 18.03 -9.95 -4.92
CA GLU A 632 17.59 -8.83 -5.75
C GLU A 632 18.19 -8.79 -7.17
N SER A 633 19.35 -9.40 -7.38
CA SER A 633 20.09 -9.36 -8.66
C SER A 633 20.25 -10.74 -9.31
N LEU A 634 19.99 -11.82 -8.60
CA LEU A 634 20.18 -13.17 -9.11
C LEU A 634 18.86 -13.93 -9.18
N PHE A 635 18.58 -14.54 -10.33
CA PHE A 635 17.37 -15.30 -10.61
C PHE A 635 17.71 -16.72 -11.06
N HIS A 636 17.11 -17.72 -10.40
CA HIS A 636 17.19 -19.12 -10.81
C HIS A 636 16.04 -19.44 -11.77
N TRP A 637 16.37 -20.03 -12.89
CA TRP A 637 15.40 -20.48 -13.89
C TRP A 637 15.75 -21.87 -14.42
N GLN A 638 14.75 -22.70 -14.57
CA GLN A 638 14.89 -24.04 -15.14
C GLN A 638 14.38 -24.06 -16.58
N SER A 639 15.23 -24.51 -17.51
CA SER A 639 14.88 -24.60 -18.93
C SER A 639 13.81 -25.67 -19.20
N GLN A 640 13.31 -25.69 -20.42
CA GLN A 640 12.45 -26.77 -20.87
C GLN A 640 13.16 -28.13 -20.72
N SER A 641 12.40 -29.19 -20.39
CA SER A 641 12.90 -30.53 -20.11
C SER A 641 13.75 -31.16 -21.25
N THR A 642 13.56 -30.69 -22.47
CA THR A 642 14.29 -31.16 -23.66
C THR A 642 15.55 -30.36 -23.96
N THR A 643 15.78 -29.23 -23.31
CA THR A 643 16.91 -28.31 -23.57
C THR A 643 18.17 -28.83 -22.90
N SER A 644 19.19 -29.16 -23.69
CA SER A 644 20.53 -29.50 -23.20
C SER A 644 21.49 -28.33 -23.37
N ASP A 645 22.56 -28.33 -22.58
CA ASP A 645 23.68 -27.38 -22.68
C ASP A 645 24.38 -27.42 -24.03
N THR A 646 24.42 -28.59 -24.69
CA THR A 646 25.02 -28.78 -26.03
C THR A 646 24.07 -28.46 -27.19
N ALA A 647 22.75 -28.37 -26.95
CA ALA A 647 21.79 -28.05 -28.00
C ALA A 647 21.90 -26.56 -28.42
N SER A 648 21.48 -26.26 -29.66
CA SER A 648 21.52 -24.88 -30.19
C SER A 648 20.84 -23.86 -29.31
N THR A 649 19.70 -24.23 -28.66
CA THR A 649 18.97 -23.40 -27.71
C THR A 649 19.76 -23.20 -26.42
N GLY A 650 20.33 -24.26 -25.83
CA GLY A 650 21.14 -24.11 -24.61
C GLY A 650 22.40 -23.31 -24.87
N GLN A 651 23.08 -23.54 -26.01
CA GLN A 651 24.23 -22.74 -26.43
C GLN A 651 23.86 -21.26 -26.70
N ARG A 652 22.64 -20.97 -27.16
CA ARG A 652 22.17 -19.58 -27.30
C ARG A 652 22.02 -18.92 -25.93
N TYR A 653 21.48 -19.61 -24.92
CA TYR A 653 21.37 -19.07 -23.55
C TYR A 653 22.75 -18.83 -22.92
N ILE A 654 23.69 -19.77 -23.04
CA ILE A 654 25.03 -19.67 -22.48
C ILE A 654 25.82 -18.52 -23.12
N ASN A 655 25.79 -18.45 -24.44
CA ASN A 655 26.64 -17.55 -25.24
C ASN A 655 25.90 -16.31 -25.75
N HIS A 656 24.73 -15.95 -25.13
CA HIS A 656 23.89 -14.88 -25.65
C HIS A 656 24.66 -13.54 -25.77
N ARG A 657 25.53 -13.21 -24.81
CA ARG A 657 26.34 -11.97 -24.87
C ARG A 657 27.32 -11.98 -26.06
N GLN A 658 28.00 -13.08 -26.29
CA GLN A 658 28.96 -13.21 -27.41
C GLN A 658 28.25 -13.14 -28.75
N ARG A 659 27.00 -13.60 -28.81
CA ARG A 659 26.13 -13.57 -30.01
C ARG A 659 25.43 -12.22 -30.19
N GLY A 660 25.59 -11.27 -29.26
CA GLY A 660 24.89 -9.99 -29.29
C GLY A 660 23.39 -10.09 -29.03
N SER A 661 22.89 -11.25 -28.56
CA SER A 661 21.48 -11.44 -28.22
C SER A 661 21.20 -11.12 -26.77
N LYS A 662 19.93 -10.82 -26.47
CA LYS A 662 19.47 -10.47 -25.12
C LYS A 662 18.46 -11.49 -24.61
N VAL A 663 18.41 -11.64 -23.30
CA VAL A 663 17.40 -12.41 -22.59
C VAL A 663 16.62 -11.44 -21.72
N VAL A 664 15.28 -11.46 -21.78
CA VAL A 664 14.41 -10.62 -20.96
C VAL A 664 13.43 -11.49 -20.19
N LEU A 665 13.28 -11.19 -18.88
CA LEU A 665 12.46 -11.97 -17.97
C LEU A 665 11.15 -11.25 -17.65
N PHE A 666 10.04 -11.98 -17.85
CA PHE A 666 8.70 -11.59 -17.45
C PHE A 666 8.17 -12.63 -16.47
N VAL A 667 7.86 -12.20 -15.25
CA VAL A 667 7.56 -13.11 -14.14
C VAL A 667 6.18 -12.81 -13.58
N ARG A 668 5.41 -13.87 -13.31
CA ARG A 668 4.16 -13.80 -12.55
C ARG A 668 4.16 -14.84 -11.44
N GLU A 669 3.42 -14.56 -10.39
CA GLU A 669 3.35 -15.47 -9.23
C GLU A 669 2.51 -16.72 -9.54
N PHE A 670 1.31 -16.53 -10.07
CA PHE A 670 0.37 -17.61 -10.43
C PHE A 670 -0.07 -17.50 -11.89
N LYS A 671 -0.59 -18.58 -12.43
CA LYS A 671 -1.14 -18.62 -13.80
C LYS A 671 -2.42 -17.81 -13.93
N GLN A 672 -3.24 -17.83 -12.87
CA GLN A 672 -4.52 -17.11 -12.79
C GLN A 672 -4.60 -16.30 -11.51
N ASP A 673 -5.30 -15.18 -11.54
CA ASP A 673 -5.69 -14.37 -10.40
C ASP A 673 -7.23 -14.37 -10.24
N SER A 674 -7.77 -13.43 -9.46
CA SER A 674 -9.20 -13.36 -9.17
C SER A 674 -10.09 -13.03 -10.38
N ILE A 675 -9.53 -12.47 -11.45
CA ILE A 675 -10.26 -11.97 -12.63
C ILE A 675 -9.81 -12.61 -13.96
N GLY A 676 -8.91 -13.58 -13.92
CA GLY A 676 -8.49 -14.30 -15.11
C GLY A 676 -7.01 -14.65 -15.16
N ALA A 677 -6.41 -14.61 -16.36
CA ALA A 677 -4.99 -14.87 -16.53
C ALA A 677 -4.15 -13.75 -15.88
N ALA A 678 -3.33 -14.11 -14.89
CA ALA A 678 -2.47 -13.15 -14.22
C ALA A 678 -1.44 -12.54 -15.17
N PRO A 679 -1.27 -11.22 -15.17
CA PRO A 679 -0.28 -10.55 -15.99
C PRO A 679 1.15 -10.82 -15.48
N TYR A 680 2.15 -10.46 -16.29
CA TYR A 680 3.56 -10.60 -15.96
C TYR A 680 4.18 -9.26 -15.59
N THR A 681 5.04 -9.26 -14.58
CA THR A 681 5.92 -8.13 -14.26
C THR A 681 7.22 -8.24 -15.05
N CYS A 682 7.65 -7.16 -15.68
CA CYS A 682 8.91 -7.08 -16.40
C CYS A 682 10.09 -6.94 -15.43
N LEU A 683 10.94 -7.93 -15.31
CA LEU A 683 12.18 -7.86 -14.53
C LEU A 683 13.37 -7.30 -15.32
N GLY A 684 13.20 -7.08 -16.62
CA GLY A 684 14.25 -6.53 -17.48
C GLY A 684 15.18 -7.58 -18.08
N THR A 685 16.31 -7.11 -18.58
CA THR A 685 17.33 -7.95 -19.22
C THR A 685 18.18 -8.68 -18.18
N ALA A 686 18.70 -9.84 -18.58
CA ALA A 686 19.50 -10.67 -17.72
C ALA A 686 20.70 -11.27 -18.46
N VAL A 687 21.75 -11.54 -17.70
CA VAL A 687 23.02 -12.10 -18.18
C VAL A 687 23.22 -13.49 -17.58
N TYR A 688 23.64 -14.42 -18.41
CA TYR A 688 24.01 -15.76 -17.97
C TYR A 688 25.20 -15.72 -17.00
N VAL A 689 25.07 -16.43 -15.87
CA VAL A 689 26.14 -16.58 -14.86
C VAL A 689 26.72 -17.99 -14.90
N LYS A 690 25.86 -18.98 -14.65
CA LYS A 690 26.24 -20.40 -14.60
C LYS A 690 25.01 -21.31 -14.80
N HIS A 691 25.24 -22.56 -15.06
CA HIS A 691 24.19 -23.59 -15.02
C HIS A 691 24.67 -24.86 -14.36
N THR A 692 23.75 -25.71 -13.98
CA THR A 692 23.94 -27.09 -13.55
C THR A 692 22.90 -27.97 -14.20
N GLY A 693 23.26 -29.21 -14.46
CA GLY A 693 22.40 -30.19 -15.14
C GLY A 693 22.25 -29.93 -16.63
N SER A 694 21.66 -30.90 -17.31
CA SER A 694 21.32 -30.89 -18.73
C SER A 694 20.01 -31.67 -18.87
N LYS A 695 19.02 -31.10 -19.63
CA LYS A 695 17.69 -31.69 -19.85
C LYS A 695 16.85 -31.96 -18.59
N PRO A 696 16.53 -30.94 -17.80
CA PRO A 696 16.67 -29.49 -18.04
C PRO A 696 17.97 -28.91 -17.50
N MET A 697 18.32 -27.73 -17.98
CA MET A 697 19.40 -26.90 -17.45
C MET A 697 18.84 -26.01 -16.32
N ASN A 698 19.52 -26.00 -15.19
CA ASN A 698 19.23 -25.07 -14.08
C ASN A 698 20.17 -23.87 -14.23
N ILE A 699 19.67 -22.76 -14.71
CA ILE A 699 20.47 -21.59 -15.07
C ILE A 699 20.31 -20.50 -14.02
N THR A 700 21.43 -19.92 -13.58
CA THR A 700 21.44 -18.70 -12.80
C THR A 700 21.65 -17.51 -13.72
N TRP A 701 20.72 -16.56 -13.67
CA TRP A 701 20.75 -15.30 -14.40
C TRP A 701 21.10 -14.16 -13.46
N HIS A 702 21.93 -13.22 -13.90
CA HIS A 702 22.16 -11.94 -13.23
C HIS A 702 21.30 -10.88 -13.95
N LEU A 703 20.39 -10.25 -13.22
CA LEU A 703 19.55 -9.18 -13.74
C LEU A 703 20.37 -7.89 -13.86
N ASP A 704 20.21 -7.17 -14.96
CA ASP A 704 20.87 -5.88 -15.18
C ASP A 704 20.33 -4.79 -14.26
N GLN A 705 19.09 -4.96 -13.79
CA GLN A 705 18.45 -4.09 -12.80
C GLN A 705 17.93 -4.92 -11.62
N PRO A 706 18.15 -4.46 -10.38
CA PRO A 706 17.72 -5.21 -9.21
C PRO A 706 16.20 -5.25 -9.09
N ILE A 707 15.67 -6.38 -8.64
CA ILE A 707 14.26 -6.57 -8.35
C ILE A 707 13.87 -5.66 -7.18
N PRO A 708 12.89 -4.75 -7.33
CA PRO A 708 12.41 -3.94 -6.22
C PRO A 708 11.91 -4.80 -5.05
N ALA A 709 12.09 -4.34 -3.82
CA ALA A 709 11.75 -5.08 -2.61
C ALA A 709 10.29 -5.59 -2.62
N LYS A 710 9.35 -4.81 -3.19
CA LYS A 710 7.95 -5.20 -3.32
C LYS A 710 7.70 -6.44 -4.19
N TYR A 711 8.57 -6.69 -5.18
CA TYR A 711 8.49 -7.86 -6.05
C TYR A 711 9.40 -8.99 -5.58
N LEU A 712 10.49 -8.68 -4.86
CA LEU A 712 11.45 -9.68 -4.41
C LEU A 712 10.80 -10.78 -3.57
N ARG A 713 9.83 -10.44 -2.73
CA ARG A 713 9.07 -11.39 -1.92
C ARG A 713 8.22 -12.34 -2.74
N LYS A 714 7.61 -11.83 -3.82
CA LYS A 714 6.80 -12.64 -4.75
C LYS A 714 7.66 -13.61 -5.54
N THR A 715 8.91 -13.25 -5.77
CA THR A 715 9.84 -14.02 -6.60
C THR A 715 10.79 -14.90 -5.79
N ASN A 716 10.95 -14.65 -4.48
CA ASN A 716 11.85 -15.40 -3.61
C ASN A 716 11.13 -16.65 -3.08
N LYS A 717 11.60 -17.82 -3.43
CA LYS A 717 11.23 -19.05 -2.73
C LYS A 717 11.90 -19.01 -1.38
N LEU A 718 11.13 -18.81 -0.33
CA LEU A 718 11.58 -19.07 1.03
C LEU A 718 12.01 -20.54 1.05
N VAL A 719 13.31 -20.74 1.14
CA VAL A 719 13.87 -22.04 1.49
C VAL A 719 13.38 -22.32 2.90
N VAL A 720 12.27 -23.04 3.01
CA VAL A 720 11.91 -23.72 4.24
C VAL A 720 12.86 -24.91 4.31
N GLY A 721 13.99 -24.71 5.01
CA GLY A 721 14.88 -25.74 5.46
C GLY A 721 14.45 -26.19 6.83
#